data_c09674250c835dc16aab0d3696dcbbf3
#
_entry.id   c09674250c835dc16aab0d3696dcbbf3
#
_cell.length_a   1.000
_cell.length_b   1.000
_cell.length_c   1.000
_cell.angle_alpha   90.00
_cell.angle_beta   90.00
_cell.angle_gamma   90.00
#
_symmetry.space_group_name_H-M   'P 1'
#
loop_
_entity.id
_entity.type
_entity.pdbx_description
1 polymer ?
#
loop_
_entity_poly.entity_id
_entity_poly.type
_entity_poly.pdbx_seq_one_letter_code
_entity_poly.pdbx_strand_id
1 'polypeptide(L)'
;MAACMPALADNTTQSVSQVTSAVTLDKDVDYHVTSATPFTTTGSINLTNTDHAVIILDALKPSLALNQLAFITINGEQAVNGKNCQVKIYNRGAIIMPYGADFKPLTVYTEPNFKGESCNNFNTGNSGGFMQTLSKDQLNNRIKSFRLKRGYMVTFALKEGGRGYSRCFVADKADIEVNLPALMRNRISSYRLFKWNDVSKAGLANDTGWESNDALNTQWCYSFGLGGNTGIDRECVPHHIYEDWPNAAACGSVNYETSSPNMKTNNEPRNTSDDHPQTLDEILNNWESLMRTGQRLCTPSSWDGSYSFNQQFLDSIDARGWRCDILDIHAYWAMGSFYSLNGLYQNAHRPIWVTEWCWGASWNKNGAFANGVTEAQNADNVMNICNLMNNWDYVERYAYWNSERDPSKIYKNGALTECGKRYAAMNPGLAYNSKVATYVPSNPRTYSPYNLKLSFRPDKSIATLTWGEKNGELNDSMWIERKVGTDRNAVFEYYKNVDLAEDASSYTFRDTVTTSGYYTYRVGIRTFNNRLLYTNEVTNSIDGTTSVGKDEQHGALQYGTVTTGSSKEGYLYFDNTFDEQPAIVFGSLSNRTSSMMPMERVSNVYTTKTAAGERVYSFFRYSVYPFNQTKSSSMKTDFYNDFTDYTSYIVAKVGTGKIGNLSYEAGISDNCSADDTVSVAFTEAFDEAPVVLATPIMAISTTERYPVLPRVFDVTAKGCKVVLQRQQALIDKKELKRTLKFSYVAIEKGQTSDKNGKLITVKDTTMSFTSKVTLKDVSFGEKLEEATFLVQMQTLNTPALAVLRTRPVSLYQDADSVGTRVRLQIDDTSKAKAPTNNAPWEERIGWVAISKDSKFATAIKGVTDNKAYDTRRVVYTINGVMTGKDLNQLPAGIYIVKENGVTRKVMKK
;
A
#
# COMPACT_ATOMS: atom_id res chain seq x y z
N MET A 1 4.32 -13.02 -11.63
CA MET A 1 5.54 -13.49 -12.31
C MET A 1 6.37 -12.27 -12.63
N ALA A 2 7.49 -12.08 -11.92
CA ALA A 2 8.47 -11.06 -12.29
C ALA A 2 8.93 -11.35 -13.72
N ALA A 3 8.76 -10.40 -14.63
CA ALA A 3 9.34 -10.49 -15.94
C ALA A 3 10.85 -10.55 -15.74
N CYS A 4 11.44 -11.71 -15.99
CA CYS A 4 12.90 -11.87 -16.05
C CYS A 4 13.39 -10.90 -17.13
N MET A 5 14.18 -9.90 -16.75
CA MET A 5 14.90 -9.08 -17.73
C MET A 5 15.97 -9.98 -18.35
N PRO A 6 15.98 -10.22 -19.68
CA PRO A 6 17.16 -10.76 -20.29
C PRO A 6 18.22 -9.66 -20.27
N ALA A 7 19.20 -9.76 -19.38
CA ALA A 7 20.46 -9.09 -19.59
C ALA A 7 21.08 -9.67 -20.86
N LEU A 8 21.60 -8.81 -21.72
CA LEU A 8 22.54 -9.26 -22.74
C LEU A 8 23.68 -9.99 -22.01
N ALA A 9 24.30 -10.99 -22.63
CA ALA A 9 25.33 -11.77 -21.96
C ALA A 9 26.38 -10.85 -21.31
N ASP A 10 26.71 -11.14 -20.04
CA ASP A 10 27.77 -10.42 -19.35
C ASP A 10 29.05 -10.46 -20.18
N ASN A 11 29.78 -9.36 -20.24
CA ASN A 11 31.09 -9.30 -20.88
C ASN A 11 32.02 -10.36 -20.30
N THR A 12 32.96 -10.84 -21.11
CA THR A 12 34.07 -11.63 -20.59
C THR A 12 34.99 -10.75 -19.75
N THR A 13 35.41 -11.24 -18.58
CA THR A 13 36.36 -10.51 -17.72
C THR A 13 37.78 -10.88 -18.09
N GLN A 14 38.60 -9.89 -18.38
CA GLN A 14 40.04 -10.03 -18.56
C GLN A 14 40.74 -9.14 -17.54
N SER A 15 41.78 -9.64 -16.86
CA SER A 15 42.50 -8.91 -15.84
C SER A 15 43.99 -8.97 -16.09
N VAL A 16 44.66 -7.81 -16.03
CA VAL A 16 46.10 -7.65 -16.09
C VAL A 16 46.58 -6.78 -14.94
N SER A 17 47.78 -7.00 -14.49
CA SER A 17 48.38 -6.13 -13.48
C SER A 17 48.69 -4.74 -14.08
N GLN A 18 49.28 -4.69 -15.25
CA GLN A 18 49.70 -3.47 -15.91
C GLN A 18 49.74 -3.68 -17.44
N VAL A 19 49.43 -2.67 -18.20
CA VAL A 19 49.50 -2.67 -19.67
C VAL A 19 50.91 -2.28 -20.08
N THR A 20 51.64 -3.24 -20.65
CA THR A 20 53.08 -3.07 -21.00
C THR A 20 53.34 -2.88 -22.47
N SER A 21 52.38 -3.15 -23.35
CA SER A 21 52.40 -2.99 -24.79
C SER A 21 51.06 -2.54 -25.33
N ALA A 22 50.97 -2.20 -26.62
CA ALA A 22 49.72 -1.88 -27.28
C ALA A 22 48.73 -3.02 -27.27
N VAL A 23 47.49 -2.74 -26.83
CA VAL A 23 46.36 -3.69 -26.76
C VAL A 23 45.21 -3.11 -27.55
N THR A 24 44.50 -3.96 -28.32
CA THR A 24 43.22 -3.60 -28.97
C THR A 24 42.08 -4.36 -28.33
N LEU A 25 41.02 -3.63 -27.91
CA LEU A 25 39.80 -4.18 -27.36
C LEU A 25 38.70 -4.11 -28.44
N ASP A 26 38.52 -5.21 -29.16
CA ASP A 26 37.57 -5.42 -30.27
C ASP A 26 36.42 -6.35 -29.95
N LYS A 27 36.42 -6.96 -28.74
CA LYS A 27 35.40 -7.92 -28.25
C LYS A 27 34.70 -7.38 -27.04
N ASP A 28 33.56 -8.00 -26.67
CA ASP A 28 32.83 -7.73 -25.45
C ASP A 28 33.65 -8.13 -24.24
N VAL A 29 34.22 -7.12 -23.55
CA VAL A 29 35.16 -7.35 -22.45
C VAL A 29 35.08 -6.29 -21.37
N ASP A 30 35.11 -6.70 -20.12
CA ASP A 30 35.47 -5.89 -18.96
C ASP A 30 36.99 -6.07 -18.73
N TYR A 31 37.80 -5.11 -19.19
CA TYR A 31 39.25 -5.17 -19.13
C TYR A 31 39.77 -4.50 -17.87
N HIS A 32 40.15 -5.29 -16.89
CA HIS A 32 40.66 -4.83 -15.59
C HIS A 32 42.15 -4.62 -15.61
N VAL A 33 42.58 -3.45 -15.12
CA VAL A 33 44.00 -3.12 -14.85
C VAL A 33 44.15 -2.86 -13.36
N THR A 34 44.82 -3.73 -12.63
CA THR A 34 44.77 -3.78 -11.17
C THR A 34 45.85 -2.90 -10.48
N SER A 35 46.88 -2.48 -11.19
CA SER A 35 47.96 -1.64 -10.62
C SER A 35 47.57 -0.16 -10.50
N ALA A 36 48.07 0.50 -9.48
CA ALA A 36 48.00 1.99 -9.34
C ALA A 36 48.84 2.74 -10.40
N THR A 37 49.75 2.05 -11.10
CA THR A 37 50.47 2.51 -12.28
C THR A 37 50.06 1.67 -13.50
N PRO A 38 48.87 1.90 -14.07
CA PRO A 38 48.24 0.99 -15.02
C PRO A 38 48.97 0.85 -16.35
N PHE A 39 49.78 1.83 -16.76
CA PHE A 39 50.48 1.84 -18.03
C PHE A 39 51.97 2.00 -17.85
N THR A 40 52.77 1.28 -18.63
CA THR A 40 54.19 1.61 -18.86
C THR A 40 54.29 2.64 -19.97
N THR A 41 55.49 3.15 -20.22
CA THR A 41 55.78 4.13 -21.29
C THR A 41 55.45 3.59 -22.70
N THR A 42 55.40 2.26 -22.89
CA THR A 42 55.06 1.55 -24.12
C THR A 42 53.67 0.97 -24.12
N GLY A 43 53.00 0.98 -22.98
CA GLY A 43 51.64 0.46 -22.83
C GLY A 43 50.59 1.42 -23.38
N SER A 44 49.63 0.94 -24.15
CA SER A 44 48.46 1.69 -24.59
C SER A 44 47.27 0.78 -24.88
N ILE A 45 46.06 1.33 -24.87
CA ILE A 45 44.84 0.63 -25.25
C ILE A 45 44.15 1.38 -26.38
N ASN A 46 43.84 0.68 -27.47
CA ASN A 46 42.89 1.14 -28.49
C ASN A 46 41.55 0.39 -28.36
N LEU A 47 40.49 1.10 -27.94
CA LEU A 47 39.20 0.55 -27.77
C LEU A 47 38.39 0.73 -29.07
N THR A 48 38.09 -0.34 -29.76
CA THR A 48 37.36 -0.35 -31.05
C THR A 48 35.92 -0.87 -30.93
N ASN A 49 35.65 -1.72 -29.93
CA ASN A 49 34.27 -2.08 -29.60
C ASN A 49 33.65 -1.05 -28.67
N THR A 50 33.06 0.01 -29.27
CA THR A 50 32.43 1.11 -28.51
C THR A 50 31.06 0.80 -27.92
N ASP A 51 30.52 -0.35 -28.22
CA ASP A 51 29.19 -0.75 -27.72
C ASP A 51 29.26 -1.52 -26.38
N HIS A 52 30.26 -2.39 -26.21
CA HIS A 52 30.30 -3.32 -25.10
C HIS A 52 31.64 -3.41 -24.36
N ALA A 53 32.78 -3.03 -24.96
CA ALA A 53 34.04 -3.09 -24.25
C ALA A 53 34.23 -1.90 -23.31
N VAL A 54 34.79 -2.16 -22.12
CA VAL A 54 35.12 -1.13 -21.13
C VAL A 54 36.47 -1.39 -20.52
N ILE A 55 37.12 -0.34 -20.01
CA ILE A 55 38.40 -0.41 -19.27
C ILE A 55 38.09 -0.08 -17.81
N ILE A 56 38.56 -0.92 -16.89
CA ILE A 56 38.41 -0.73 -15.46
C ILE A 56 39.76 -0.58 -14.81
N LEU A 57 40.01 0.55 -14.19
CA LEU A 57 41.23 0.82 -13.44
C LEU A 57 40.95 0.63 -11.95
N ASP A 58 41.19 -0.59 -11.44
CA ASP A 58 40.74 -1.02 -10.10
C ASP A 58 41.35 -0.22 -8.95
N ALA A 59 42.56 0.29 -9.13
CA ALA A 59 43.30 1.01 -8.09
C ALA A 59 43.30 2.54 -8.22
N LEU A 60 42.64 3.08 -9.23
CA LEU A 60 42.59 4.52 -9.49
C LEU A 60 41.18 5.07 -9.41
N LYS A 61 40.93 5.99 -8.50
CA LYS A 61 39.68 6.75 -8.45
C LYS A 61 39.49 7.60 -9.74
N PRO A 62 38.26 7.98 -10.12
CA PRO A 62 37.97 8.67 -11.39
C PRO A 62 38.85 9.89 -11.69
N SER A 63 39.12 10.76 -10.71
CA SER A 63 39.97 11.93 -10.91
C SER A 63 41.41 11.58 -11.31
N LEU A 64 41.95 10.48 -10.82
CA LEU A 64 43.27 9.97 -11.19
C LEU A 64 43.23 9.20 -12.52
N ALA A 65 42.13 8.51 -12.81
CA ALA A 65 41.92 7.82 -14.07
C ALA A 65 41.87 8.78 -15.26
N LEU A 66 41.40 10.02 -15.08
CA LEU A 66 41.43 11.03 -16.11
C LEU A 66 42.84 11.24 -16.68
N ASN A 67 43.91 11.18 -15.86
CA ASN A 67 45.27 11.32 -16.30
C ASN A 67 45.74 10.13 -17.15
N GLN A 68 45.08 9.00 -17.07
CA GLN A 68 45.40 7.79 -17.81
C GLN A 68 44.83 7.79 -19.22
N LEU A 69 43.86 8.68 -19.52
CA LEU A 69 43.28 8.80 -20.85
C LEU A 69 44.32 9.08 -21.92
N ALA A 70 45.47 9.68 -21.57
CA ALA A 70 46.58 9.89 -22.49
C ALA A 70 47.11 8.61 -23.14
N PHE A 71 46.91 7.44 -22.53
CA PHE A 71 47.31 6.12 -23.00
C PHE A 71 46.21 5.37 -23.73
N ILE A 72 45.04 5.98 -23.91
CA ILE A 72 43.83 5.33 -24.42
C ILE A 72 43.34 6.06 -25.68
N THR A 73 43.04 5.29 -26.71
CA THR A 73 42.34 5.78 -27.90
C THR A 73 41.02 5.02 -28.07
N ILE A 74 40.05 5.70 -28.69
CA ILE A 74 38.76 5.14 -29.08
C ILE A 74 38.61 5.27 -30.57
N ASN A 75 38.53 4.13 -31.26
CA ASN A 75 38.58 4.04 -32.71
C ASN A 75 39.79 4.83 -33.31
N GLY A 76 40.96 4.82 -32.63
CA GLY A 76 42.18 5.53 -33.05
C GLY A 76 42.21 6.99 -32.68
N GLU A 77 41.14 7.61 -32.14
CA GLU A 77 41.12 8.97 -31.64
C GLU A 77 41.44 9.00 -30.14
N GLN A 78 42.16 10.07 -29.71
CA GLN A 78 42.47 10.26 -28.29
C GLN A 78 41.22 10.23 -27.43
N ALA A 79 41.22 9.45 -26.34
CA ALA A 79 40.13 9.41 -25.39
C ALA A 79 40.00 10.74 -24.64
N VAL A 80 38.79 11.30 -24.64
CA VAL A 80 38.46 12.57 -23.97
C VAL A 80 37.15 12.40 -23.21
N ASN A 81 37.20 12.56 -21.89
CA ASN A 81 36.02 12.45 -21.03
C ASN A 81 34.94 13.47 -21.42
N GLY A 82 33.70 13.01 -21.56
CA GLY A 82 32.57 13.82 -22.02
C GLY A 82 32.47 14.03 -23.53
N LYS A 83 33.45 13.56 -24.33
CA LYS A 83 33.43 13.66 -25.81
C LYS A 83 33.21 12.27 -26.45
N ASN A 84 34.16 11.35 -26.28
CA ASN A 84 34.10 10.00 -26.85
C ASN A 84 34.26 8.90 -25.80
N CYS A 85 34.36 9.27 -24.53
CA CYS A 85 34.26 8.36 -23.39
C CYS A 85 33.67 9.05 -22.16
N GLN A 86 33.32 8.24 -21.17
CA GLN A 86 32.92 8.68 -19.84
C GLN A 86 33.74 7.93 -18.79
N VAL A 87 34.35 8.70 -17.87
CA VAL A 87 35.05 8.15 -16.70
C VAL A 87 34.11 8.25 -15.50
N LYS A 88 33.87 7.11 -14.81
CA LYS A 88 32.96 7.02 -13.71
C LYS A 88 33.50 6.14 -12.58
N ILE A 89 32.84 6.14 -11.45
CA ILE A 89 33.15 5.28 -10.31
C ILE A 89 32.86 3.82 -10.67
N TYR A 90 33.76 2.92 -10.31
CA TYR A 90 33.55 1.48 -10.34
C TYR A 90 34.18 0.82 -9.10
N ASN A 91 33.37 0.27 -8.20
CA ASN A 91 33.83 -0.21 -6.91
C ASN A 91 34.63 0.86 -6.17
N ARG A 92 35.92 0.64 -5.93
CA ARG A 92 36.89 1.60 -5.37
C ARG A 92 37.82 2.19 -6.42
N GLY A 93 37.62 1.87 -7.68
CA GLY A 93 38.37 2.34 -8.83
C GLY A 93 37.53 3.17 -9.79
N ALA A 94 37.89 3.13 -11.06
CA ALA A 94 37.20 3.83 -12.15
C ALA A 94 36.92 2.91 -13.33
N ILE A 95 35.82 3.20 -14.02
CA ILE A 95 35.47 2.61 -15.32
C ILE A 95 35.55 3.69 -16.39
N ILE A 96 36.15 3.34 -17.54
CA ILE A 96 36.19 4.15 -18.74
C ILE A 96 35.28 3.46 -19.78
N MET A 97 34.17 4.12 -20.07
CA MET A 97 33.14 3.64 -20.98
C MET A 97 33.23 4.44 -22.27
N PRO A 98 33.44 3.80 -23.44
CA PRO A 98 33.52 4.51 -24.71
C PRO A 98 32.15 4.98 -25.21
N TYR A 99 32.10 5.99 -26.03
CA TYR A 99 30.96 6.41 -26.79
C TYR A 99 31.24 6.21 -28.28
N GLY A 100 30.34 5.52 -28.98
CA GLY A 100 30.29 5.56 -30.44
C GLY A 100 29.73 6.91 -30.94
N ALA A 101 29.90 7.20 -32.21
CA ALA A 101 29.43 8.45 -32.83
C ALA A 101 27.90 8.67 -32.63
N ASP A 102 27.10 7.58 -32.63
CA ASP A 102 25.64 7.61 -32.48
C ASP A 102 25.17 7.19 -31.09
N PHE A 103 26.01 7.34 -30.09
CA PHE A 103 25.67 6.93 -28.72
C PHE A 103 24.40 7.64 -28.20
N LYS A 104 23.42 6.81 -27.83
CA LYS A 104 22.18 7.23 -27.17
C LYS A 104 21.94 6.35 -25.96
N PRO A 105 21.86 6.91 -24.76
CA PRO A 105 21.72 6.11 -23.54
C PRO A 105 20.36 5.40 -23.42
N LEU A 106 19.31 5.95 -24.01
CA LEU A 106 17.96 5.40 -23.98
C LEU A 106 17.34 5.42 -25.38
N THR A 107 16.77 4.29 -25.79
CA THR A 107 15.91 4.19 -26.97
C THR A 107 14.62 3.48 -26.61
N VAL A 108 13.47 4.07 -26.90
CA VAL A 108 12.13 3.52 -26.66
C VAL A 108 11.45 3.12 -27.96
N TYR A 109 10.50 2.16 -27.88
CA TYR A 109 9.83 1.59 -29.05
C TYR A 109 8.32 1.41 -28.81
N THR A 110 7.53 1.56 -29.89
CA THR A 110 6.06 1.42 -29.84
C THR A 110 5.59 -0.02 -29.86
N GLU A 111 6.45 -0.98 -30.17
CA GLU A 111 6.11 -2.42 -30.20
C GLU A 111 6.98 -3.20 -29.22
N PRO A 112 6.53 -4.38 -28.77
CA PRO A 112 7.37 -5.30 -28.01
C PRO A 112 8.58 -5.77 -28.85
N ASN A 113 9.60 -6.27 -28.17
CA ASN A 113 10.82 -6.78 -28.78
C ASN A 113 11.56 -5.76 -29.65
N PHE A 114 11.52 -4.48 -29.21
CA PHE A 114 12.31 -3.37 -29.76
C PHE A 114 11.99 -3.10 -31.23
N LYS A 115 10.72 -3.16 -31.61
CA LYS A 115 10.18 -2.96 -32.95
C LYS A 115 9.25 -1.75 -33.03
N GLY A 116 8.83 -1.43 -34.26
CA GLY A 116 7.94 -0.31 -34.56
C GLY A 116 8.68 1.02 -34.61
N GLU A 117 7.96 2.09 -34.39
CA GLU A 117 8.49 3.45 -34.30
C GLU A 117 9.39 3.55 -33.07
N SER A 118 10.53 4.25 -33.20
CA SER A 118 11.46 4.44 -32.08
C SER A 118 11.79 5.91 -31.87
N CYS A 119 12.18 6.22 -30.62
CA CYS A 119 12.69 7.53 -30.24
C CYS A 119 13.91 7.34 -29.32
N ASN A 120 14.94 8.16 -29.52
CA ASN A 120 16.14 8.18 -28.69
C ASN A 120 16.50 9.63 -28.26
N ASN A 121 15.61 10.57 -28.43
CA ASN A 121 15.81 11.95 -28.03
C ASN A 121 15.49 12.14 -26.54
N PHE A 122 16.37 11.61 -25.70
CA PHE A 122 16.30 11.70 -24.23
C PHE A 122 17.58 12.30 -23.70
N ASN A 123 17.44 13.18 -22.72
CA ASN A 123 18.58 13.79 -22.03
C ASN A 123 18.53 13.46 -20.53
N THR A 124 19.67 13.67 -19.88
CA THR A 124 19.84 13.43 -18.44
C THR A 124 19.42 14.63 -17.58
N GLY A 125 18.71 15.60 -18.13
CA GLY A 125 18.23 16.76 -17.39
C GLY A 125 17.04 16.46 -16.47
N ASN A 126 16.61 17.48 -15.73
CA ASN A 126 15.38 17.46 -14.95
C ASN A 126 14.58 18.75 -15.15
N SER A 127 13.30 18.71 -14.80
CA SER A 127 12.43 19.88 -14.83
C SER A 127 12.15 20.35 -13.41
N GLY A 128 13.01 21.24 -12.88
CA GLY A 128 12.86 21.78 -11.54
C GLY A 128 12.94 20.71 -10.43
N GLY A 129 13.81 19.70 -10.62
CA GLY A 129 13.99 18.60 -9.66
C GLY A 129 13.09 17.41 -9.89
N PHE A 130 12.16 17.46 -10.82
CA PHE A 130 11.19 16.40 -11.10
C PHE A 130 11.42 15.73 -12.46
N MET A 131 10.74 14.62 -12.68
CA MET A 131 10.73 13.92 -13.96
C MET A 131 10.14 14.80 -15.07
N GLN A 132 10.67 14.64 -16.28
CA GLN A 132 10.19 15.35 -17.47
C GLN A 132 8.98 14.67 -18.05
N THR A 133 7.97 15.46 -18.43
CA THR A 133 6.82 14.97 -19.19
C THR A 133 7.25 14.64 -20.61
N LEU A 134 6.82 13.49 -21.13
CA LEU A 134 7.08 13.07 -22.50
C LEU A 134 6.27 13.90 -23.49
N SER A 135 6.93 14.37 -24.55
CA SER A 135 6.25 14.96 -25.69
C SER A 135 5.65 13.87 -26.60
N LYS A 136 4.79 14.29 -27.54
CA LYS A 136 4.25 13.39 -28.56
C LYS A 136 5.36 12.74 -29.38
N ASP A 137 6.42 13.50 -29.70
CA ASP A 137 7.56 13.01 -30.47
C ASP A 137 8.47 12.06 -29.68
N GLN A 138 8.34 12.06 -28.34
CA GLN A 138 8.96 11.09 -27.43
C GLN A 138 8.06 9.88 -27.15
N LEU A 139 7.05 9.64 -27.97
CA LEU A 139 6.12 8.52 -27.92
C LEU A 139 5.31 8.47 -26.61
N ASN A 140 4.85 9.63 -26.09
CA ASN A 140 3.98 9.72 -24.94
C ASN A 140 2.79 8.74 -25.08
N ASN A 141 2.55 7.91 -24.05
CA ASN A 141 1.51 6.88 -24.00
C ASN A 141 1.55 5.83 -25.14
N ARG A 142 2.73 5.63 -25.77
CA ARG A 142 2.89 4.69 -26.89
C ARG A 142 4.05 3.68 -26.68
N ILE A 143 4.81 3.80 -25.61
CA ILE A 143 6.00 2.98 -25.37
C ILE A 143 5.59 1.59 -24.90
N LYS A 144 6.17 0.54 -25.53
CA LYS A 144 5.99 -0.88 -25.13
C LYS A 144 7.29 -1.58 -24.77
N SER A 145 8.43 -1.13 -25.29
CA SER A 145 9.75 -1.67 -24.96
C SER A 145 10.82 -0.58 -25.06
N PHE A 146 11.98 -0.83 -24.45
CA PHE A 146 13.11 0.09 -24.50
C PHE A 146 14.46 -0.64 -24.35
N ARG A 147 15.51 0.04 -24.79
CA ARG A 147 16.93 -0.31 -24.57
C ARG A 147 17.57 0.78 -23.73
N LEU A 148 18.32 0.39 -22.71
CA LEU A 148 19.08 1.30 -21.86
C LEU A 148 20.53 0.84 -21.84
N LYS A 149 21.45 1.76 -22.12
CA LYS A 149 22.88 1.51 -22.14
C LYS A 149 23.45 1.35 -20.74
N ARG A 150 24.46 0.50 -20.59
CA ARG A 150 25.26 0.35 -19.36
C ARG A 150 25.69 1.69 -18.78
N GLY A 151 25.63 1.82 -17.45
CA GLY A 151 26.01 3.04 -16.74
C GLY A 151 24.92 4.10 -16.73
N TYR A 152 23.66 3.72 -16.97
CA TYR A 152 22.50 4.60 -16.87
C TYR A 152 21.36 3.98 -16.07
N MET A 153 20.54 4.84 -15.48
CA MET A 153 19.26 4.49 -14.87
C MET A 153 18.16 5.33 -15.52
N VAL A 154 17.05 4.70 -15.86
CA VAL A 154 15.84 5.41 -16.26
C VAL A 154 14.71 5.12 -15.30
N THR A 155 13.98 6.13 -14.90
CA THR A 155 12.71 6.01 -14.20
C THR A 155 11.60 6.46 -15.12
N PHE A 156 10.58 5.63 -15.26
CA PHE A 156 9.36 5.94 -15.99
C PHE A 156 8.18 6.04 -15.02
N ALA A 157 7.26 6.99 -15.30
CA ALA A 157 6.00 7.11 -14.58
C ALA A 157 4.82 7.22 -15.55
N LEU A 158 3.64 6.78 -15.08
CA LEU A 158 2.44 6.70 -15.94
C LEU A 158 1.80 8.07 -16.17
N LYS A 159 2.01 9.04 -15.28
CA LYS A 159 1.43 10.37 -15.36
C LYS A 159 2.50 11.44 -15.59
N GLU A 160 2.07 12.60 -16.01
CA GLU A 160 2.93 13.76 -16.23
C GLU A 160 3.67 14.19 -14.96
N GLY A 161 4.90 14.68 -15.12
CA GLY A 161 5.72 15.20 -14.02
C GLY A 161 6.05 14.16 -12.94
N GLY A 162 6.12 12.89 -13.30
CA GLY A 162 6.51 11.79 -12.39
C GLY A 162 5.42 11.30 -11.44
N ARG A 163 4.17 11.70 -11.64
CA ARG A 163 3.03 11.25 -10.82
C ARG A 163 2.59 9.83 -11.18
N GLY A 164 1.85 9.21 -10.26
CA GLY A 164 1.27 7.88 -10.42
C GLY A 164 2.29 6.76 -10.25
N TYR A 165 1.94 5.58 -10.79
CA TYR A 165 2.82 4.42 -10.73
C TYR A 165 4.13 4.67 -11.48
N SER A 166 5.25 4.36 -10.85
CA SER A 166 6.58 4.56 -11.44
C SER A 166 7.50 3.38 -11.16
N ARG A 167 8.53 3.22 -11.99
CA ARG A 167 9.54 2.17 -11.85
C ARG A 167 10.90 2.64 -12.33
N CYS A 168 11.94 2.28 -11.57
CA CYS A 168 13.35 2.48 -11.93
C CYS A 168 13.89 1.25 -12.66
N PHE A 169 14.72 1.48 -13.66
CA PHE A 169 15.47 0.45 -14.42
C PHE A 169 16.93 0.86 -14.48
N VAL A 170 17.82 -0.01 -14.05
CA VAL A 170 19.26 0.25 -13.97
C VAL A 170 19.98 -0.71 -14.88
N ALA A 171 20.86 -0.18 -15.73
CA ALA A 171 21.81 -0.91 -16.55
C ALA A 171 23.21 -0.76 -15.94
N ASP A 172 23.56 -1.67 -15.01
CA ASP A 172 24.82 -1.64 -14.28
C ASP A 172 25.99 -2.33 -15.04
N LYS A 173 25.91 -3.64 -15.23
CA LYS A 173 26.99 -4.45 -15.81
C LYS A 173 26.94 -4.61 -17.33
N ALA A 174 25.75 -4.46 -17.90
CA ALA A 174 25.51 -4.57 -19.34
C ALA A 174 24.35 -3.68 -19.75
N ASP A 175 24.18 -3.50 -21.05
CA ASP A 175 22.96 -2.93 -21.61
C ASP A 175 21.75 -3.78 -21.21
N ILE A 176 20.60 -3.15 -21.01
CA ILE A 176 19.37 -3.90 -20.76
C ILE A 176 18.34 -3.65 -21.86
N GLU A 177 17.64 -4.73 -22.18
CA GLU A 177 16.52 -4.76 -23.11
C GLU A 177 15.25 -5.14 -22.35
N VAL A 178 14.26 -4.25 -22.33
CA VAL A 178 13.07 -4.43 -21.49
C VAL A 178 11.79 -4.35 -22.31
N ASN A 179 11.01 -5.42 -22.31
CA ASN A 179 9.59 -5.37 -22.65
C ASN A 179 8.81 -4.91 -21.42
N LEU A 180 8.16 -3.76 -21.52
CA LEU A 180 7.45 -3.17 -20.38
C LEU A 180 6.36 -4.12 -19.83
N PRO A 181 6.17 -4.17 -18.51
CA PRO A 181 5.04 -4.87 -17.91
C PRO A 181 3.70 -4.29 -18.37
N ALA A 182 2.65 -5.10 -18.32
CA ALA A 182 1.33 -4.73 -18.85
C ALA A 182 0.80 -3.39 -18.31
N LEU A 183 1.03 -3.10 -17.04
CA LEU A 183 0.61 -1.84 -16.41
C LEU A 183 1.25 -0.61 -17.04
N MET A 184 2.47 -0.72 -17.57
CA MET A 184 3.23 0.41 -18.12
C MET A 184 3.11 0.57 -19.64
N ARG A 185 2.73 -0.50 -20.35
CA ARG A 185 2.61 -0.47 -21.82
C ARG A 185 1.59 0.56 -22.28
N ASN A 186 1.99 1.43 -23.22
CA ASN A 186 1.17 2.51 -23.78
C ASN A 186 0.63 3.52 -22.74
N ARG A 187 1.31 3.65 -21.60
CA ARG A 187 0.84 4.51 -20.49
C ARG A 187 1.90 5.42 -19.89
N ILE A 188 3.13 5.33 -20.35
CA ILE A 188 4.22 6.15 -19.82
C ILE A 188 4.06 7.58 -20.31
N SER A 189 3.97 8.53 -19.38
CA SER A 189 3.86 9.97 -19.67
C SER A 189 5.03 10.80 -19.16
N SER A 190 5.92 10.23 -18.36
CA SER A 190 7.10 10.95 -17.91
C SER A 190 8.32 10.04 -17.69
N TYR A 191 9.49 10.62 -17.73
CA TYR A 191 10.74 9.93 -17.56
C TYR A 191 11.76 10.82 -16.83
N ARG A 192 12.77 10.17 -16.24
CA ARG A 192 14.02 10.80 -15.85
C ARG A 192 15.16 9.83 -16.11
N LEU A 193 16.20 10.32 -16.79
CA LEU A 193 17.39 9.57 -17.16
C LEU A 193 18.57 10.07 -16.32
N PHE A 194 19.21 9.15 -15.60
CA PHE A 194 20.38 9.43 -14.77
C PHE A 194 21.60 8.71 -15.30
N LYS A 195 22.78 9.30 -15.08
CA LYS A 195 24.03 8.55 -15.09
C LYS A 195 24.07 7.66 -13.84
N TRP A 196 24.56 6.43 -13.99
CA TRP A 196 24.66 5.47 -12.89
C TRP A 196 26.14 5.23 -12.56
N ASN A 197 26.49 5.25 -11.27
CA ASN A 197 27.81 4.91 -10.76
C ASN A 197 27.77 3.55 -10.05
N ASP A 198 28.72 2.69 -10.37
CA ASP A 198 28.87 1.39 -9.71
C ASP A 198 29.75 1.52 -8.46
N VAL A 199 29.24 2.20 -7.44
CA VAL A 199 29.96 2.43 -6.18
C VAL A 199 30.15 1.15 -5.38
N SER A 200 31.10 1.16 -4.44
CA SER A 200 31.28 0.08 -3.47
C SER A 200 30.17 0.06 -2.41
N LYS A 201 29.96 -1.10 -1.74
CA LYS A 201 29.02 -1.20 -0.62
C LYS A 201 29.34 -0.25 0.53
N ALA A 202 30.61 -0.04 0.84
CA ALA A 202 31.07 0.73 1.99
C ALA A 202 31.06 2.24 1.72
N GLY A 203 30.41 2.99 2.62
CA GLY A 203 30.31 4.44 2.58
C GLY A 203 30.51 5.08 3.94
N LEU A 204 30.30 6.39 4.04
CA LEU A 204 30.45 7.16 5.27
C LEU A 204 29.15 7.92 5.56
N ALA A 205 28.66 7.80 6.79
CA ALA A 205 27.42 8.41 7.26
C ALA A 205 27.67 9.80 7.79
N ASN A 206 26.82 10.76 7.40
CA ASN A 206 26.83 12.15 7.83
C ASN A 206 28.22 12.84 7.76
N ASP A 207 29.00 12.47 6.77
CA ASP A 207 30.33 13.04 6.55
C ASP A 207 30.62 13.15 5.05
N THR A 208 30.57 14.36 4.51
CA THR A 208 30.92 14.69 3.14
C THR A 208 32.33 15.30 3.00
N GLY A 209 33.11 15.28 4.08
CA GLY A 209 34.51 15.80 4.10
C GLY A 209 35.42 15.06 3.13
N TRP A 210 36.25 15.83 2.41
CA TRP A 210 37.18 15.26 1.44
C TRP A 210 38.24 14.40 2.16
N GLU A 211 38.78 14.89 3.24
CA GLU A 211 39.91 14.25 3.96
C GLU A 211 39.50 12.90 4.55
N SER A 212 38.36 12.85 5.23
CA SER A 212 37.85 11.62 5.85
C SER A 212 37.50 10.56 4.81
N ASN A 213 36.77 10.96 3.77
CA ASN A 213 36.35 10.07 2.69
C ASN A 213 37.52 9.56 1.85
N ASP A 214 38.50 10.41 1.55
CA ASP A 214 39.72 10.01 0.81
C ASP A 214 40.57 9.08 1.64
N ALA A 215 40.78 9.39 2.92
CA ALA A 215 41.52 8.53 3.82
C ALA A 215 40.89 7.16 4.01
N LEU A 216 39.55 7.10 4.11
CA LEU A 216 38.79 5.86 4.27
C LEU A 216 38.50 5.16 2.94
N ASN A 217 38.90 5.74 1.82
CA ASN A 217 38.69 5.21 0.47
C ASN A 217 37.19 4.88 0.18
N THR A 218 36.26 5.78 0.56
CA THR A 218 34.82 5.65 0.31
C THR A 218 34.41 6.35 -0.98
N GLN A 219 33.53 5.74 -1.74
CA GLN A 219 33.03 6.23 -3.03
C GLN A 219 31.61 6.78 -2.95
N TRP A 220 30.98 6.71 -1.80
CA TRP A 220 29.71 7.36 -1.54
C TRP A 220 29.60 7.79 -0.08
N CYS A 221 28.81 8.81 0.15
CA CYS A 221 28.50 9.37 1.46
C CYS A 221 27.16 10.08 1.42
N TYR A 222 26.68 10.50 2.57
CA TYR A 222 25.55 11.42 2.70
C TYR A 222 25.76 12.35 3.90
N SER A 223 24.98 13.44 3.94
CA SER A 223 24.84 14.31 5.11
C SER A 223 23.35 14.52 5.41
N PHE A 224 23.04 15.13 6.55
CA PHE A 224 21.67 15.57 6.82
C PHE A 224 21.33 16.77 5.96
N GLY A 225 20.82 16.51 4.74
CA GLY A 225 20.45 17.54 3.77
C GLY A 225 20.78 17.15 2.32
N LEU A 226 21.04 18.17 1.49
CA LEU A 226 21.29 17.99 0.06
C LEU A 226 22.66 17.37 -0.24
N GLY A 227 23.55 17.33 0.73
CA GLY A 227 24.93 16.96 0.53
C GLY A 227 25.77 18.12 -0.06
N GLY A 228 26.91 17.76 -0.63
CA GLY A 228 27.87 18.74 -1.21
C GLY A 228 28.38 18.30 -2.56
N ASN A 229 29.13 19.17 -3.20
CA ASN A 229 29.89 18.84 -4.39
C ASN A 229 31.08 17.96 -4.01
N THR A 230 31.02 16.68 -4.35
CA THR A 230 32.06 15.69 -4.06
C THR A 230 32.98 15.42 -5.27
N GLY A 231 32.85 16.18 -6.37
CA GLY A 231 33.56 15.93 -7.61
C GLY A 231 33.12 14.61 -8.25
N ILE A 232 34.00 14.02 -9.09
CA ILE A 232 33.69 12.78 -9.81
C ILE A 232 34.05 11.51 -9.02
N ASP A 233 34.71 11.63 -7.88
CA ASP A 233 35.24 10.51 -7.11
C ASP A 233 34.26 9.92 -6.13
N ARG A 234 33.18 10.62 -5.83
CA ARG A 234 32.18 10.19 -4.87
C ARG A 234 30.77 10.55 -5.29
N GLU A 235 29.85 9.68 -4.94
CA GLU A 235 28.42 9.89 -4.99
C GLU A 235 27.93 10.43 -3.65
N CYS A 236 27.35 11.63 -3.62
CA CYS A 236 26.71 12.19 -2.45
C CYS A 236 25.20 12.00 -2.54
N VAL A 237 24.64 11.20 -1.62
CA VAL A 237 23.21 10.87 -1.60
C VAL A 237 22.44 11.99 -0.91
N PRO A 238 21.49 12.68 -1.56
CA PRO A 238 20.65 13.65 -0.90
C PRO A 238 19.74 12.97 0.13
N HIS A 239 19.47 13.67 1.22
CA HIS A 239 18.67 13.19 2.33
C HIS A 239 17.51 14.15 2.60
N HIS A 240 16.29 13.70 2.29
CA HIS A 240 15.05 14.31 2.73
C HIS A 240 14.79 13.87 4.16
N ILE A 241 14.97 14.74 5.15
CA ILE A 241 15.12 14.34 6.56
C ILE A 241 13.77 14.24 7.26
N TYR A 242 12.92 15.28 7.11
CA TYR A 242 11.61 15.33 7.78
C TYR A 242 10.67 16.31 7.08
N GLU A 243 9.37 16.10 7.25
CA GLU A 243 8.29 16.92 6.65
C GLU A 243 8.56 17.25 5.18
N ASP A 244 8.83 18.53 4.86
CA ASP A 244 9.19 19.02 3.53
C ASP A 244 10.61 19.61 3.52
N TRP A 245 11.53 19.06 4.31
CA TRP A 245 12.89 19.60 4.39
C TRP A 245 13.99 18.54 4.31
N PRO A 246 15.00 18.72 3.42
CA PRO A 246 14.93 19.53 2.21
C PRO A 246 13.78 19.05 1.32
N ASN A 247 13.05 19.95 0.68
CA ASN A 247 11.90 19.52 -0.12
C ASN A 247 12.30 18.64 -1.31
N ALA A 248 11.33 17.88 -1.83
CA ALA A 248 11.55 16.92 -2.91
C ALA A 248 12.21 17.55 -4.16
N ALA A 249 11.78 18.75 -4.56
CA ALA A 249 12.33 19.43 -5.72
C ALA A 249 13.81 19.79 -5.50
N ALA A 250 14.18 20.25 -4.30
CA ALA A 250 15.57 20.52 -3.95
C ALA A 250 16.43 19.26 -4.00
N CYS A 251 15.98 18.16 -3.39
CA CYS A 251 16.65 16.85 -3.46
C CYS A 251 16.80 16.35 -4.91
N GLY A 252 15.76 16.52 -5.72
CA GLY A 252 15.77 16.15 -7.13
C GLY A 252 16.63 17.07 -8.01
N SER A 253 16.90 18.30 -7.58
CA SER A 253 17.68 19.28 -8.36
C SER A 253 19.19 19.17 -8.18
N VAL A 254 19.68 18.39 -7.21
CA VAL A 254 21.12 18.17 -7.05
C VAL A 254 21.73 17.60 -8.33
N ASN A 255 22.94 18.03 -8.63
CA ASN A 255 23.61 17.63 -9.86
C ASN A 255 23.88 16.12 -9.88
N TYR A 256 23.25 15.41 -10.82
CA TYR A 256 23.35 13.96 -10.95
C TYR A 256 24.76 13.47 -11.37
N GLU A 257 25.64 14.34 -11.83
CA GLU A 257 27.03 13.99 -12.12
C GLU A 257 27.89 13.91 -10.86
N THR A 258 27.50 14.65 -9.81
CA THR A 258 28.18 14.69 -8.52
C THR A 258 27.31 14.16 -7.38
N SER A 259 26.04 13.89 -7.65
CA SER A 259 25.05 13.42 -6.70
C SER A 259 24.47 12.07 -7.11
N SER A 260 23.74 11.46 -6.23
CA SER A 260 23.21 10.11 -6.40
C SER A 260 21.90 10.08 -7.19
N PRO A 261 21.67 9.08 -8.08
CA PRO A 261 20.35 8.74 -8.56
C PRO A 261 19.46 8.09 -7.47
N ASN A 262 19.95 8.02 -6.24
CA ASN A 262 19.28 7.52 -5.07
C ASN A 262 18.96 8.67 -4.11
N MET A 263 18.01 8.47 -3.22
CA MET A 263 17.63 9.42 -2.16
C MET A 263 17.39 8.69 -0.85
N LYS A 264 18.01 9.17 0.22
CA LYS A 264 17.68 8.80 1.59
C LYS A 264 16.47 9.62 2.04
N THR A 265 15.55 9.01 2.80
CA THR A 265 14.34 9.68 3.29
C THR A 265 14.19 9.58 4.80
N ASN A 266 13.43 10.47 5.37
CA ASN A 266 12.90 10.57 6.75
C ASN A 266 13.75 9.88 7.82
N ASN A 267 14.51 10.68 8.58
CA ASN A 267 15.41 10.18 9.62
C ASN A 267 14.61 9.74 10.86
N GLU A 268 14.74 8.50 11.26
CA GLU A 268 14.23 7.92 12.52
C GLU A 268 12.87 8.48 12.98
N PRO A 269 11.81 8.44 12.17
CA PRO A 269 10.59 9.22 12.41
C PRO A 269 9.87 8.93 13.72
N ARG A 270 10.16 7.78 14.37
CA ARG A 270 9.57 7.40 15.67
C ARG A 270 10.53 7.57 16.84
N ASN A 271 11.69 8.14 16.60
CA ASN A 271 12.64 8.42 17.68
C ASN A 271 12.16 9.66 18.45
N THR A 272 11.63 9.45 19.66
CA THR A 272 11.13 10.53 20.52
C THR A 272 12.24 11.38 21.13
N SER A 273 13.50 10.97 20.96
CA SER A 273 14.68 11.75 21.34
C SER A 273 15.17 12.66 20.21
N ASP A 274 14.61 12.51 18.99
CA ASP A 274 14.83 13.41 17.88
C ASP A 274 13.92 14.66 18.02
N ASP A 275 14.39 15.79 17.51
CA ASP A 275 13.66 17.06 17.57
C ASP A 275 12.42 17.06 16.64
N HIS A 276 12.36 16.15 15.69
CA HIS A 276 11.34 16.08 14.63
C HIS A 276 10.71 14.69 14.47
N PRO A 277 9.98 14.15 15.48
CA PRO A 277 9.25 12.90 15.29
C PRO A 277 8.13 13.07 14.26
N GLN A 278 8.02 12.12 13.33
CA GLN A 278 7.07 12.15 12.21
C GLN A 278 6.07 11.00 12.32
N THR A 279 4.84 11.27 11.92
CA THR A 279 3.80 10.25 11.79
C THR A 279 3.85 9.58 10.42
N LEU A 280 3.24 8.40 10.31
CA LEU A 280 3.10 7.71 9.03
C LEU A 280 2.33 8.55 7.99
N ASP A 281 1.27 9.24 8.42
CA ASP A 281 0.45 10.05 7.51
C ASP A 281 1.23 11.27 6.97
N GLU A 282 2.02 11.93 7.78
CA GLU A 282 2.90 13.03 7.34
C GLU A 282 3.88 12.57 6.27
N ILE A 283 4.53 11.43 6.48
CA ILE A 283 5.45 10.86 5.51
C ILE A 283 4.72 10.48 4.21
N LEU A 284 3.58 9.81 4.31
CA LEU A 284 2.80 9.39 3.15
C LEU A 284 2.23 10.58 2.35
N ASN A 285 1.91 11.69 3.00
CA ASN A 285 1.43 12.91 2.33
C ASN A 285 2.50 13.54 1.43
N ASN A 286 3.78 13.39 1.78
CA ASN A 286 4.90 13.92 1.01
C ASN A 286 5.48 12.90 0.01
N TRP A 287 5.14 11.61 0.14
CA TRP A 287 5.82 10.54 -0.58
C TRP A 287 5.68 10.62 -2.11
N GLU A 288 4.51 11.02 -2.61
CA GLU A 288 4.33 11.20 -4.05
C GLU A 288 5.28 12.27 -4.62
N SER A 289 5.52 13.35 -3.89
CA SER A 289 6.50 14.37 -4.29
C SER A 289 7.92 13.81 -4.36
N LEU A 290 8.30 12.92 -3.45
CA LEU A 290 9.59 12.23 -3.49
C LEU A 290 9.69 11.30 -4.71
N MET A 291 8.64 10.52 -5.00
CA MET A 291 8.61 9.66 -6.20
C MET A 291 8.78 10.44 -7.50
N ARG A 292 8.21 11.66 -7.57
CA ARG A 292 8.30 12.53 -8.75
C ARG A 292 9.73 12.96 -9.11
N THR A 293 10.67 12.86 -8.17
CA THR A 293 12.09 13.13 -8.46
C THR A 293 12.69 12.10 -9.41
N GLY A 294 12.10 10.90 -9.49
CA GLY A 294 12.62 9.80 -10.29
C GLY A 294 13.83 9.09 -9.69
N GLN A 295 14.37 9.55 -8.55
CA GLN A 295 15.44 8.85 -7.83
C GLN A 295 14.95 7.56 -7.19
N ARG A 296 15.81 6.57 -6.99
CA ARG A 296 15.50 5.41 -6.14
C ARG A 296 15.37 5.90 -4.69
N LEU A 297 14.31 5.46 -4.02
CA LEU A 297 13.95 5.96 -2.69
C LEU A 297 14.22 4.89 -1.63
N CYS A 298 14.90 5.30 -0.57
CA CYS A 298 14.95 4.55 0.68
C CYS A 298 13.62 4.63 1.43
N THR A 299 13.30 3.64 2.27
CA THR A 299 12.27 3.81 3.30
C THR A 299 12.70 4.89 4.29
N PRO A 300 11.80 5.43 5.11
CA PRO A 300 12.21 6.08 6.35
C PRO A 300 13.22 5.21 7.09
N SER A 301 14.28 5.80 7.64
CA SER A 301 15.30 5.05 8.38
C SER A 301 14.70 4.49 9.66
N SER A 302 14.82 3.19 9.89
CA SER A 302 14.41 2.62 11.18
C SER A 302 15.57 2.60 12.16
N TRP A 303 15.25 2.87 13.42
CA TRP A 303 16.16 2.71 14.54
C TRP A 303 15.75 1.48 15.36
N ASP A 304 16.54 1.08 16.33
CA ASP A 304 16.26 -0.06 17.20
C ASP A 304 14.84 -0.01 17.78
N GLY A 305 14.04 -1.04 17.51
CA GLY A 305 12.68 -1.18 18.01
C GLY A 305 11.59 -0.53 17.13
N SER A 306 11.95 0.27 16.11
CA SER A 306 10.96 0.91 15.24
C SER A 306 10.69 0.14 13.93
N TYR A 307 11.23 -1.06 13.80
CA TYR A 307 11.09 -1.85 12.57
C TYR A 307 9.62 -2.10 12.18
N SER A 308 8.72 -2.24 13.15
CA SER A 308 7.28 -2.35 12.89
C SER A 308 6.70 -1.12 12.15
N PHE A 309 7.30 0.04 12.30
CA PHE A 309 6.92 1.24 11.56
C PHE A 309 7.25 1.11 10.08
N ASN A 310 8.45 0.62 9.74
CA ASN A 310 8.83 0.38 8.35
C ASN A 310 7.92 -0.66 7.69
N GLN A 311 7.48 -1.68 8.41
CA GLN A 311 6.51 -2.63 7.88
C GLN A 311 5.16 -1.96 7.56
N GLN A 312 4.64 -1.13 8.48
CA GLN A 312 3.40 -0.37 8.24
C GLN A 312 3.54 0.60 7.07
N PHE A 313 4.69 1.26 6.96
CA PHE A 313 5.02 2.13 5.84
C PHE A 313 5.02 1.35 4.52
N LEU A 314 5.73 0.23 4.44
CA LEU A 314 5.80 -0.60 3.24
C LEU A 314 4.44 -1.17 2.85
N ASP A 315 3.65 -1.65 3.80
CA ASP A 315 2.26 -2.11 3.55
C ASP A 315 1.41 -0.98 2.95
N SER A 316 1.61 0.25 3.43
CA SER A 316 0.89 1.44 2.95
C SER A 316 1.32 1.86 1.55
N ILE A 317 2.61 1.80 1.25
CA ILE A 317 3.20 2.08 -0.07
C ILE A 317 2.72 1.04 -1.10
N ASP A 318 2.83 -0.24 -0.75
CA ASP A 318 2.46 -1.33 -1.64
C ASP A 318 0.95 -1.35 -1.93
N ALA A 319 0.12 -1.04 -0.93
CA ALA A 319 -1.32 -0.89 -1.11
C ALA A 319 -1.71 0.25 -2.06
N ARG A 320 -0.90 1.31 -2.14
CA ARG A 320 -1.10 2.44 -3.06
C ARG A 320 -0.50 2.20 -4.45
N GLY A 321 0.28 1.14 -4.62
CA GLY A 321 1.09 0.94 -5.82
C GLY A 321 2.21 1.97 -5.98
N TRP A 322 2.62 2.58 -4.89
CA TRP A 322 3.70 3.56 -4.86
C TRP A 322 5.07 2.88 -4.81
N ARG A 323 6.08 3.59 -5.28
CA ARG A 323 7.44 3.09 -5.35
C ARG A 323 8.21 3.42 -4.07
N CYS A 324 8.90 2.41 -3.56
CA CYS A 324 9.96 2.51 -2.58
C CYS A 324 10.98 1.41 -2.90
N ASP A 325 12.22 1.75 -3.14
CA ASP A 325 13.17 0.87 -3.81
C ASP A 325 14.13 0.17 -2.83
N ILE A 326 14.33 0.70 -1.64
CA ILE A 326 15.41 0.32 -0.72
C ILE A 326 14.86 0.32 0.70
N LEU A 327 15.20 -0.69 1.49
CA LEU A 327 14.94 -0.70 2.94
C LEU A 327 16.11 -0.06 3.68
N ASP A 328 15.86 1.03 4.39
CA ASP A 328 16.87 1.78 5.15
C ASP A 328 16.84 1.41 6.64
N ILE A 329 18.01 1.09 7.21
CA ILE A 329 18.17 0.61 8.57
C ILE A 329 19.32 1.34 9.27
N HIS A 330 19.12 1.71 10.55
CA HIS A 330 20.17 2.11 11.45
C HIS A 330 20.52 0.93 12.37
N ALA A 331 21.79 0.63 12.51
CA ALA A 331 22.27 -0.59 13.17
C ALA A 331 23.42 -0.33 14.15
N TYR A 332 23.12 0.29 15.28
CA TYR A 332 24.06 0.41 16.42
C TYR A 332 24.03 -0.85 17.26
N TRP A 333 24.37 -1.99 16.67
CA TRP A 333 24.08 -3.31 17.20
C TRP A 333 25.32 -4.06 17.67
N ALA A 334 25.10 -4.98 18.62
CA ALA A 334 26.05 -6.04 18.90
C ALA A 334 26.17 -6.97 17.67
N MET A 335 27.31 -7.62 17.51
CA MET A 335 27.64 -8.48 16.35
C MET A 335 26.52 -9.45 15.98
N GLY A 336 25.95 -10.17 16.96
CA GLY A 336 24.92 -11.19 16.70
C GLY A 336 23.61 -10.62 16.13
N SER A 337 23.30 -9.35 16.38
CA SER A 337 22.07 -8.72 15.91
C SER A 337 22.07 -8.42 14.42
N PHE A 338 23.24 -8.33 13.76
CA PHE A 338 23.32 -8.12 12.32
C PHE A 338 22.70 -9.26 11.49
N TYR A 339 22.64 -10.48 12.05
CA TYR A 339 21.97 -11.60 11.38
C TYR A 339 20.45 -11.37 11.17
N SER A 340 19.82 -10.45 11.92
CA SER A 340 18.43 -10.08 11.74
C SER A 340 18.16 -9.41 10.38
N LEU A 341 19.17 -8.81 9.72
CA LEU A 341 19.06 -8.22 8.39
C LEU A 341 18.47 -9.20 7.37
N ASN A 342 18.76 -10.49 7.50
CA ASN A 342 18.15 -11.51 6.64
C ASN A 342 16.63 -11.57 6.80
N GLY A 343 16.13 -11.58 8.02
CA GLY A 343 14.68 -11.55 8.29
C GLY A 343 14.02 -10.27 7.77
N LEU A 344 14.70 -9.14 7.91
CA LEU A 344 14.22 -7.86 7.39
C LEU A 344 14.11 -7.87 5.86
N TYR A 345 15.11 -8.42 5.17
CA TYR A 345 15.07 -8.60 3.72
C TYR A 345 13.92 -9.52 3.27
N GLN A 346 13.73 -10.67 3.97
CA GLN A 346 12.67 -11.62 3.64
C GLN A 346 11.26 -10.99 3.79
N ASN A 347 11.09 -10.05 4.69
CA ASN A 347 9.83 -9.36 4.88
C ASN A 347 9.64 -8.19 3.89
N ALA A 348 10.68 -7.40 3.65
CA ALA A 348 10.60 -6.21 2.81
C ALA A 348 10.75 -6.49 1.31
N HIS A 349 11.44 -7.57 0.95
CA HIS A 349 11.79 -7.93 -0.44
C HIS A 349 12.50 -6.79 -1.20
N ARG A 350 13.23 -5.95 -0.49
CA ARG A 350 13.99 -4.82 -1.04
C ARG A 350 15.46 -4.92 -0.59
N PRO A 351 16.42 -4.50 -1.41
CA PRO A 351 17.81 -4.41 -0.98
C PRO A 351 17.91 -3.51 0.25
N ILE A 352 18.82 -3.85 1.15
CA ILE A 352 19.01 -3.14 2.40
C ILE A 352 20.16 -2.14 2.27
N TRP A 353 19.93 -0.90 2.70
CA TRP A 353 20.97 0.04 3.08
C TRP A 353 21.05 0.14 4.59
N VAL A 354 22.25 -0.05 5.16
CA VAL A 354 22.52 0.21 6.57
C VAL A 354 23.17 1.58 6.65
N THR A 355 22.37 2.61 6.74
CA THR A 355 22.85 3.99 6.53
C THR A 355 23.50 4.61 7.75
N GLU A 356 23.29 4.05 8.94
CA GLU A 356 24.04 4.38 10.15
C GLU A 356 24.39 3.11 10.91
N TRP A 357 25.65 2.91 11.17
CA TRP A 357 26.08 1.79 11.98
C TRP A 357 27.47 1.97 12.59
N CYS A 358 27.68 1.37 13.72
CA CYS A 358 28.97 1.01 14.30
C CYS A 358 28.81 -0.25 15.14
N TRP A 359 29.91 -0.82 15.65
CA TRP A 359 29.80 -1.98 16.52
C TRP A 359 29.35 -1.57 17.94
N GLY A 360 28.05 -1.81 18.22
CA GLY A 360 27.44 -1.49 19.52
C GLY A 360 26.89 -0.09 19.62
N ALA A 361 26.34 0.23 20.79
CA ALA A 361 25.73 1.51 21.12
C ALA A 361 26.24 2.05 22.45
N SER A 362 26.56 3.35 22.48
CA SER A 362 27.08 3.98 23.71
C SER A 362 26.04 4.02 24.84
N TRP A 363 24.76 4.15 24.51
CA TRP A 363 23.66 4.14 25.48
C TRP A 363 23.43 2.76 26.09
N ASN A 364 23.79 1.68 25.39
CA ASN A 364 23.77 0.30 25.90
C ASN A 364 25.11 -0.14 26.52
N LYS A 365 26.14 0.67 26.42
CA LYS A 365 27.50 0.37 26.87
C LYS A 365 28.01 -1.00 26.39
N ASN A 366 27.70 -1.33 25.14
CA ASN A 366 28.09 -2.59 24.51
C ASN A 366 28.96 -2.36 23.27
N GLY A 367 29.47 -3.43 22.66
CA GLY A 367 30.34 -3.34 21.51
C GLY A 367 31.58 -2.52 21.79
N ALA A 368 31.89 -1.55 20.91
CA ALA A 368 33.03 -0.63 21.09
C ALA A 368 32.99 0.17 22.40
N PHE A 369 31.81 0.34 22.99
CA PHE A 369 31.57 1.15 24.17
C PHE A 369 31.55 0.34 25.47
N ALA A 370 31.81 -0.97 25.43
CA ALA A 370 31.95 -1.79 26.64
C ALA A 370 33.28 -1.52 27.31
N ASN A 371 33.28 -1.63 28.67
CA ASN A 371 34.50 -1.40 29.44
C ASN A 371 35.62 -2.38 29.06
N GLY A 372 36.82 -1.85 28.84
CA GLY A 372 38.01 -2.64 28.55
C GLY A 372 38.15 -3.10 27.10
N VAL A 373 37.32 -2.70 26.22
CA VAL A 373 37.45 -2.96 24.76
C VAL A 373 38.63 -2.17 24.20
N THR A 374 39.54 -2.87 23.55
CA THR A 374 40.69 -2.27 22.89
C THR A 374 40.35 -1.82 21.44
N GLU A 375 41.15 -0.93 20.88
CA GLU A 375 41.04 -0.50 19.49
C GLU A 375 41.15 -1.71 18.52
N ALA A 376 42.05 -2.63 18.79
CA ALA A 376 42.22 -3.86 18.01
C ALA A 376 40.93 -4.74 18.03
N GLN A 377 40.32 -4.92 19.20
CA GLN A 377 39.04 -5.65 19.31
C GLN A 377 37.90 -4.96 18.58
N ASN A 378 37.85 -3.61 18.65
CA ASN A 378 36.90 -2.86 17.86
C ASN A 378 37.13 -3.10 16.37
N ALA A 379 38.35 -3.00 15.88
CA ALA A 379 38.72 -3.26 14.51
C ALA A 379 38.32 -4.67 14.04
N ASP A 380 38.63 -5.70 14.84
CA ASP A 380 38.26 -7.08 14.52
C ASP A 380 36.75 -7.26 14.36
N ASN A 381 35.96 -6.73 15.28
CA ASN A 381 34.49 -6.86 15.23
C ASN A 381 33.87 -6.04 14.09
N VAL A 382 34.35 -4.83 13.87
CA VAL A 382 33.90 -4.01 12.72
C VAL A 382 34.20 -4.74 11.41
N MET A 383 35.40 -5.31 11.23
CA MET A 383 35.72 -6.09 10.04
C MET A 383 34.88 -7.34 9.89
N ASN A 384 34.58 -8.05 10.98
CA ASN A 384 33.68 -9.17 10.94
C ASN A 384 32.27 -8.77 10.48
N ILE A 385 31.74 -7.64 10.96
CA ILE A 385 30.45 -7.09 10.50
C ILE A 385 30.52 -6.68 9.02
N CYS A 386 31.60 -5.99 8.60
CA CYS A 386 31.80 -5.65 7.19
C CYS A 386 31.81 -6.91 6.31
N ASN A 387 32.52 -7.96 6.72
CA ASN A 387 32.59 -9.22 5.98
C ASN A 387 31.19 -9.88 5.86
N LEU A 388 30.39 -9.85 6.91
CA LEU A 388 29.01 -10.33 6.82
C LEU A 388 28.20 -9.55 5.80
N MET A 389 28.21 -8.21 5.86
CA MET A 389 27.47 -7.35 4.97
C MET A 389 27.99 -7.44 3.53
N ASN A 390 29.29 -7.62 3.31
CA ASN A 390 29.87 -7.82 1.99
C ASN A 390 29.40 -9.12 1.33
N ASN A 391 29.25 -10.18 2.12
CA ASN A 391 28.85 -11.51 1.62
C ASN A 391 27.34 -11.66 1.40
N TRP A 392 26.52 -10.74 1.88
CA TRP A 392 25.08 -10.78 1.69
C TRP A 392 24.67 -9.96 0.46
N ASP A 393 24.16 -10.64 -0.53
CA ASP A 393 23.71 -10.02 -1.79
C ASP A 393 22.62 -8.98 -1.58
N TYR A 394 21.78 -9.16 -0.56
CA TYR A 394 20.68 -8.25 -0.24
C TYR A 394 21.10 -6.99 0.53
N VAL A 395 22.33 -6.94 1.08
CA VAL A 395 22.90 -5.70 1.61
C VAL A 395 23.57 -4.96 0.47
N GLU A 396 22.90 -3.91 0.00
CA GLU A 396 23.40 -3.11 -1.14
C GLU A 396 24.43 -2.08 -0.69
N ARG A 397 24.18 -1.36 0.39
CA ARG A 397 25.09 -0.32 0.91
C ARG A 397 25.12 -0.35 2.44
N TYR A 398 26.26 0.11 3.00
CA TYR A 398 26.37 0.40 4.42
C TYR A 398 27.29 1.60 4.65
N ALA A 399 26.86 2.56 5.50
CA ALA A 399 27.61 3.76 5.82
C ALA A 399 28.01 3.77 7.28
N TYR A 400 29.32 3.78 7.53
CA TYR A 400 29.83 3.80 8.88
C TYR A 400 29.60 5.15 9.55
N TRP A 401 29.05 5.14 10.77
CA TRP A 401 28.90 6.32 11.60
C TRP A 401 30.20 6.62 12.33
N ASN A 402 30.95 7.58 11.80
CA ASN A 402 32.19 8.05 12.43
C ASN A 402 31.88 9.00 13.59
N SER A 403 31.25 8.46 14.63
CA SER A 403 30.72 9.18 15.78
C SER A 403 31.77 10.10 16.42
N GLU A 404 31.33 11.16 17.07
CA GLU A 404 32.16 11.99 17.96
C GLU A 404 32.67 11.23 19.20
N ARG A 405 32.12 10.03 19.49
CA ARG A 405 32.50 9.20 20.63
C ARG A 405 33.72 8.34 20.29
N ASP A 406 34.79 8.57 21.00
CA ASP A 406 36.12 8.02 20.72
C ASP A 406 36.20 6.51 20.46
N PRO A 407 35.57 5.62 21.21
CA PRO A 407 35.77 4.18 21.00
C PRO A 407 35.40 3.66 19.61
N SER A 408 34.43 4.29 18.92
CA SER A 408 33.96 3.82 17.60
C SER A 408 34.58 4.56 16.41
N LYS A 409 35.40 5.60 16.63
CA LYS A 409 35.97 6.39 15.53
C LYS A 409 36.87 5.58 14.64
N ILE A 410 36.71 5.67 13.34
CA ILE A 410 37.60 5.09 12.31
C ILE A 410 38.49 6.15 11.67
N TYR A 411 38.12 7.45 11.72
CA TYR A 411 38.90 8.61 11.35
C TYR A 411 38.85 9.64 12.49
N LYS A 412 39.99 10.04 13.01
CA LYS A 412 40.09 10.88 14.20
C LYS A 412 41.31 11.78 14.10
N ASN A 413 41.17 13.09 14.38
CA ASN A 413 42.25 14.09 14.40
C ASN A 413 43.10 14.08 13.11
N GLY A 414 42.48 13.95 11.95
CA GLY A 414 43.18 13.95 10.66
C GLY A 414 43.90 12.64 10.33
N ALA A 415 43.67 11.56 11.07
CA ALA A 415 44.34 10.27 10.83
C ALA A 415 43.38 9.07 10.98
N LEU A 416 43.74 7.99 10.29
CA LEU A 416 43.01 6.70 10.42
C LEU A 416 43.41 6.02 11.75
N THR A 417 42.41 5.56 12.46
CA THR A 417 42.58 4.60 13.55
C THR A 417 42.96 3.23 12.99
N GLU A 418 43.28 2.25 13.85
CA GLU A 418 43.55 0.87 13.41
C GLU A 418 42.34 0.30 12.66
N CYS A 419 41.14 0.54 13.16
CA CYS A 419 39.92 0.17 12.49
C CYS A 419 39.78 0.90 11.13
N GLY A 420 40.05 2.17 11.07
CA GLY A 420 40.00 2.97 9.83
C GLY A 420 40.97 2.49 8.77
N LYS A 421 42.17 2.08 9.13
CA LYS A 421 43.14 1.50 8.17
C LYS A 421 42.64 0.23 7.55
N ARG A 422 42.00 -0.66 8.34
CA ARG A 422 41.43 -1.90 7.83
C ARG A 422 40.17 -1.65 6.99
N TYR A 423 39.34 -0.69 7.39
CA TYR A 423 38.17 -0.27 6.61
C TYR A 423 38.59 0.32 5.24
N ALA A 424 39.62 1.14 5.21
CA ALA A 424 40.16 1.69 3.97
C ALA A 424 40.80 0.63 3.06
N ALA A 425 41.39 -0.42 3.62
CA ALA A 425 42.06 -1.49 2.87
C ALA A 425 41.16 -2.61 2.35
N MET A 426 39.93 -2.80 2.92
CA MET A 426 39.03 -3.88 2.50
C MET A 426 38.48 -3.67 1.10
N ASN A 427 38.10 -4.77 0.43
CA ASN A 427 37.33 -4.73 -0.81
C ASN A 427 35.86 -5.08 -0.52
N PRO A 428 34.95 -4.12 -0.44
CA PRO A 428 33.54 -4.38 -0.09
C PRO A 428 32.71 -4.93 -1.26
N GLY A 429 33.23 -4.92 -2.47
CA GLY A 429 32.50 -5.28 -3.68
C GLY A 429 31.54 -4.20 -4.15
N LEU A 430 30.90 -4.43 -5.30
CA LEU A 430 29.91 -3.54 -5.89
C LEU A 430 28.62 -3.52 -5.06
N ALA A 431 28.03 -2.34 -4.93
CA ALA A 431 26.83 -2.12 -4.13
C ALA A 431 25.58 -2.73 -4.79
N TYR A 432 25.28 -2.32 -6.00
CA TYR A 432 24.05 -2.71 -6.70
C TYR A 432 24.09 -4.17 -7.17
N ASN A 433 22.97 -4.86 -6.98
CA ASN A 433 22.75 -6.21 -7.47
C ASN A 433 21.36 -6.29 -8.10
N SER A 434 21.30 -6.35 -9.42
CA SER A 434 20.06 -6.41 -10.19
C SER A 434 19.16 -7.60 -9.83
N LYS A 435 19.71 -8.68 -9.31
CA LYS A 435 18.96 -9.87 -8.89
C LYS A 435 18.15 -9.61 -7.60
N VAL A 436 18.61 -8.70 -6.77
CA VAL A 436 17.97 -8.33 -5.49
C VAL A 436 17.10 -7.09 -5.62
N ALA A 437 17.52 -6.14 -6.45
CA ALA A 437 16.84 -4.85 -6.65
C ALA A 437 15.58 -4.93 -7.55
N THR A 438 15.01 -6.11 -7.72
CA THR A 438 13.89 -6.37 -8.67
C THR A 438 12.51 -6.28 -8.05
N TYR A 439 12.39 -6.05 -6.73
CA TYR A 439 11.09 -5.96 -6.11
C TYR A 439 10.30 -4.78 -6.69
N VAL A 440 9.17 -5.10 -7.25
CA VAL A 440 8.15 -4.14 -7.66
C VAL A 440 6.85 -4.62 -7.04
N PRO A 441 6.03 -3.76 -6.42
CA PRO A 441 4.69 -4.15 -6.02
C PRO A 441 3.99 -4.77 -7.22
N SER A 442 3.92 -6.10 -7.25
CA SER A 442 3.43 -6.83 -8.42
C SER A 442 1.91 -6.75 -8.55
N ASN A 443 1.25 -6.24 -7.52
CA ASN A 443 -0.21 -6.28 -7.42
C ASN A 443 -0.74 -5.13 -6.56
N PRO A 444 -0.71 -3.88 -7.05
CA PRO A 444 -1.35 -2.77 -6.35
C PRO A 444 -2.81 -3.10 -6.09
N ARG A 445 -3.29 -2.75 -4.91
CA ARG A 445 -4.66 -3.03 -4.50
C ARG A 445 -5.63 -2.31 -5.42
N THR A 446 -6.59 -3.05 -5.97
CA THR A 446 -7.65 -2.51 -6.82
C THR A 446 -8.99 -2.58 -6.12
N TYR A 447 -9.84 -1.58 -6.34
CA TYR A 447 -11.13 -1.41 -5.68
C TYR A 447 -12.25 -1.43 -6.71
N SER A 448 -13.42 -1.94 -6.31
CA SER A 448 -14.64 -1.77 -7.12
C SER A 448 -14.98 -0.28 -7.24
N PRO A 449 -15.45 0.17 -8.40
CA PRO A 449 -16.08 1.49 -8.49
C PRO A 449 -17.28 1.51 -7.54
N TYR A 450 -17.63 2.65 -6.99
CA TYR A 450 -18.52 2.72 -5.83
C TYR A 450 -19.54 3.85 -5.94
N ASN A 451 -20.59 3.77 -5.12
CA ASN A 451 -21.63 4.80 -5.02
C ASN A 451 -22.29 5.14 -6.35
N LEU A 452 -22.56 4.11 -7.19
CA LEU A 452 -23.35 4.35 -8.38
C LEU A 452 -24.73 4.87 -7.99
N LYS A 453 -25.11 5.99 -8.56
CA LYS A 453 -26.42 6.63 -8.40
C LYS A 453 -27.05 6.84 -9.75
N LEU A 454 -28.37 6.76 -9.79
CA LEU A 454 -29.19 7.02 -10.96
C LEU A 454 -30.19 8.13 -10.63
N SER A 455 -30.19 9.18 -11.43
CA SER A 455 -31.25 10.20 -11.45
C SER A 455 -31.86 10.26 -12.83
N PHE A 456 -33.20 10.44 -12.93
CA PHE A 456 -33.90 10.54 -14.21
C PHE A 456 -34.57 11.90 -14.35
N ARG A 457 -34.46 12.49 -15.53
CA ARG A 457 -35.16 13.71 -15.90
C ARG A 457 -36.20 13.39 -16.97
N PRO A 458 -37.49 13.25 -16.57
CA PRO A 458 -38.57 12.88 -17.51
C PRO A 458 -38.74 13.87 -18.63
N ASP A 459 -38.60 15.17 -18.34
CA ASP A 459 -38.72 16.27 -19.30
C ASP A 459 -37.72 16.19 -20.47
N LYS A 460 -36.64 15.44 -20.33
CA LYS A 460 -35.57 15.27 -21.31
C LYS A 460 -35.32 13.83 -21.69
N SER A 461 -36.04 12.88 -21.13
CA SER A 461 -35.74 11.45 -21.28
C SER A 461 -34.30 11.07 -20.96
N ILE A 462 -33.67 11.72 -19.96
CA ILE A 462 -32.25 11.52 -19.62
C ILE A 462 -32.12 10.85 -18.26
N ALA A 463 -31.53 9.65 -18.28
CA ALA A 463 -30.99 8.99 -17.10
C ALA A 463 -29.53 9.42 -16.89
N THR A 464 -29.22 9.95 -15.70
CA THR A 464 -27.86 10.36 -15.34
C THR A 464 -27.33 9.42 -14.28
N LEU A 465 -26.22 8.76 -14.59
CA LEU A 465 -25.44 7.91 -13.71
C LEU A 465 -24.27 8.71 -13.16
N THR A 466 -24.01 8.58 -11.86
CA THR A 466 -22.80 9.13 -11.21
C THR A 466 -22.20 8.10 -10.28
N TRP A 467 -20.88 7.97 -10.27
CA TRP A 467 -20.17 7.02 -9.42
C TRP A 467 -18.77 7.51 -9.08
N GLY A 468 -18.16 6.91 -8.05
CA GLY A 468 -16.80 7.15 -7.65
C GLY A 468 -15.85 6.04 -8.12
N GLU A 469 -14.57 6.39 -8.27
CA GLU A 469 -13.51 5.51 -8.70
C GLU A 469 -12.22 5.84 -7.92
N LYS A 470 -11.40 4.84 -7.58
CA LYS A 470 -10.18 5.01 -6.76
C LYS A 470 -8.92 4.39 -7.37
N ASN A 471 -9.03 3.67 -8.49
CA ASN A 471 -7.89 2.95 -9.04
C ASN A 471 -7.04 3.82 -9.97
N GLY A 472 -7.63 4.87 -10.57
CA GLY A 472 -6.93 5.75 -11.49
C GLY A 472 -6.24 4.97 -12.62
N GLU A 473 -4.91 5.10 -12.69
CA GLU A 473 -4.07 4.43 -13.71
C GLU A 473 -4.05 2.90 -13.63
N LEU A 474 -4.56 2.30 -12.55
CA LEU A 474 -4.66 0.84 -12.44
C LEU A 474 -5.82 0.26 -13.25
N ASN A 475 -6.73 1.09 -13.76
CA ASN A 475 -7.80 0.65 -14.66
C ASN A 475 -7.28 0.51 -16.10
N ASP A 476 -7.72 -0.55 -16.75
CA ASP A 476 -7.49 -0.79 -18.18
C ASP A 476 -8.65 -0.28 -19.03
N SER A 477 -9.87 -0.54 -18.59
CA SER A 477 -11.08 -0.11 -19.26
C SER A 477 -12.24 0.04 -18.29
N MET A 478 -13.22 0.87 -18.66
CA MET A 478 -14.44 1.10 -17.91
C MET A 478 -15.62 1.11 -18.87
N TRP A 479 -16.75 0.54 -18.45
CA TRP A 479 -17.95 0.47 -19.26
C TRP A 479 -19.21 0.45 -18.40
N ILE A 480 -20.32 0.76 -19.04
CA ILE A 480 -21.64 0.64 -18.45
C ILE A 480 -22.32 -0.60 -19.01
N GLU A 481 -22.92 -1.36 -18.12
CA GLU A 481 -23.84 -2.45 -18.45
C GLU A 481 -25.25 -2.07 -18.06
N ARG A 482 -26.21 -2.51 -18.87
CA ARG A 482 -27.62 -2.20 -18.70
C ARG A 482 -28.48 -3.46 -18.93
N LYS A 483 -29.50 -3.63 -18.12
CA LYS A 483 -30.60 -4.57 -18.40
C LYS A 483 -31.92 -3.85 -18.39
N VAL A 484 -32.85 -4.28 -19.24
CA VAL A 484 -34.18 -3.68 -19.39
C VAL A 484 -35.24 -4.69 -19.00
N GLY A 485 -36.26 -4.23 -18.28
CA GLY A 485 -37.38 -5.05 -17.82
C GLY A 485 -37.29 -5.49 -16.36
N THR A 486 -38.32 -6.17 -15.91
CA THR A 486 -38.49 -6.65 -14.52
C THR A 486 -38.03 -8.10 -14.32
N ASP A 487 -37.61 -8.78 -15.39
CA ASP A 487 -37.15 -10.15 -15.29
C ASP A 487 -35.85 -10.20 -14.47
N ARG A 488 -35.92 -10.87 -13.32
CA ARG A 488 -34.76 -11.06 -12.44
C ARG A 488 -33.64 -11.88 -13.09
N ASN A 489 -33.96 -12.69 -14.08
CA ASN A 489 -33.00 -13.51 -14.83
C ASN A 489 -32.44 -12.79 -16.07
N ALA A 490 -32.88 -11.55 -16.36
CA ALA A 490 -32.31 -10.78 -17.43
C ALA A 490 -30.83 -10.55 -17.21
N VAL A 491 -30.05 -10.84 -18.22
CA VAL A 491 -28.58 -10.69 -18.19
C VAL A 491 -28.22 -9.23 -18.45
N PHE A 492 -27.19 -8.72 -17.79
CA PHE A 492 -26.62 -7.44 -18.12
C PHE A 492 -25.97 -7.51 -19.50
N GLU A 493 -26.30 -6.53 -20.33
CA GLU A 493 -25.68 -6.37 -21.62
C GLU A 493 -24.73 -5.17 -21.59
N TYR A 494 -23.58 -5.32 -22.25
CA TYR A 494 -22.68 -4.20 -22.50
C TYR A 494 -23.45 -3.08 -23.22
N TYR A 495 -23.31 -1.87 -22.67
CA TYR A 495 -24.05 -0.74 -23.21
C TYR A 495 -23.12 0.32 -23.82
N LYS A 496 -22.13 0.80 -23.07
CA LYS A 496 -21.27 1.88 -23.53
C LYS A 496 -19.92 1.88 -22.84
N ASN A 497 -18.84 2.14 -23.59
CA ASN A 497 -17.54 2.45 -22.98
C ASN A 497 -17.57 3.83 -22.30
N VAL A 498 -16.79 3.96 -21.25
CA VAL A 498 -16.50 5.19 -20.55
C VAL A 498 -15.01 5.48 -20.67
N ASP A 499 -14.66 6.65 -21.19
CA ASP A 499 -13.28 7.06 -21.31
C ASP A 499 -12.69 7.29 -19.91
N LEU A 500 -11.52 6.70 -19.68
CA LEU A 500 -10.77 6.91 -18.45
C LEU A 500 -10.12 8.30 -18.50
N ALA A 501 -10.50 9.15 -17.57
CA ALA A 501 -9.92 10.47 -17.43
C ALA A 501 -8.78 10.45 -16.39
N GLU A 502 -7.68 11.08 -16.71
CA GLU A 502 -6.54 11.23 -15.80
C GLU A 502 -6.99 12.00 -14.55
N ASP A 503 -6.63 11.49 -13.38
CA ASP A 503 -6.96 12.05 -12.05
C ASP A 503 -8.46 12.16 -11.71
N ALA A 504 -9.35 11.57 -12.50
CA ALA A 504 -10.77 11.56 -12.17
C ALA A 504 -11.07 10.57 -11.04
N SER A 505 -11.61 11.07 -9.94
CA SER A 505 -12.12 10.25 -8.83
C SER A 505 -13.64 10.03 -8.88
N SER A 506 -14.32 10.67 -9.83
CA SER A 506 -15.76 10.54 -10.06
C SER A 506 -16.11 10.70 -11.51
N TYR A 507 -17.16 10.02 -11.94
CA TYR A 507 -17.61 9.98 -13.30
C TYR A 507 -19.11 10.27 -13.40
N THR A 508 -19.52 10.79 -14.55
CA THR A 508 -20.93 11.03 -14.90
C THR A 508 -21.19 10.52 -16.29
N PHE A 509 -22.26 9.76 -16.46
CA PHE A 509 -22.75 9.32 -17.76
C PHE A 509 -24.22 9.67 -17.93
N ARG A 510 -24.62 10.05 -19.14
CA ARG A 510 -26.01 10.36 -19.47
C ARG A 510 -26.51 9.42 -20.55
N ASP A 511 -27.59 8.71 -20.23
CA ASP A 511 -28.29 7.82 -21.12
C ASP A 511 -29.59 8.47 -21.57
N THR A 512 -29.88 8.49 -22.90
CA THR A 512 -31.15 8.92 -23.42
C THR A 512 -32.07 7.72 -23.52
N VAL A 513 -33.11 7.69 -22.67
CA VAL A 513 -34.05 6.59 -22.58
C VAL A 513 -35.38 7.02 -23.15
N THR A 514 -35.74 6.47 -24.31
CA THR A 514 -36.93 6.86 -25.08
C THR A 514 -38.10 5.90 -24.88
N THR A 515 -37.89 4.75 -24.24
CA THR A 515 -38.90 3.71 -24.06
C THR A 515 -39.22 3.56 -22.60
N SER A 516 -40.53 3.54 -22.26
CA SER A 516 -40.96 3.26 -20.88
C SER A 516 -40.55 1.84 -20.44
N GLY A 517 -40.09 1.68 -19.22
CA GLY A 517 -39.68 0.39 -18.68
C GLY A 517 -38.80 0.50 -17.44
N TYR A 518 -38.41 -0.63 -16.90
CA TYR A 518 -37.43 -0.72 -15.82
C TYR A 518 -36.03 -0.82 -16.41
N TYR A 519 -35.13 0.04 -15.96
CA TYR A 519 -33.73 0.06 -16.38
C TYR A 519 -32.84 -0.14 -15.19
N THR A 520 -32.01 -1.16 -15.25
CA THR A 520 -30.98 -1.41 -14.24
C THR A 520 -29.62 -1.22 -14.84
N TYR A 521 -28.76 -0.45 -14.15
CA TYR A 521 -27.41 -0.16 -14.57
C TYR A 521 -26.39 -0.64 -13.55
N ARG A 522 -25.23 -1.00 -14.02
CA ARG A 522 -24.01 -1.11 -13.25
C ARG A 522 -22.81 -0.65 -14.07
N VAL A 523 -21.75 -0.25 -13.40
CA VAL A 523 -20.49 0.10 -14.05
C VAL A 523 -19.48 -1.00 -13.80
N GLY A 524 -18.88 -1.49 -14.88
CA GLY A 524 -17.80 -2.45 -14.85
C GLY A 524 -16.46 -1.77 -15.12
N ILE A 525 -15.42 -2.21 -14.44
CA ILE A 525 -14.03 -1.88 -14.75
C ILE A 525 -13.23 -3.16 -14.96
N ARG A 526 -12.29 -3.10 -15.87
CA ARG A 526 -11.20 -4.06 -15.97
C ARG A 526 -9.93 -3.40 -15.49
N THR A 527 -9.23 -4.04 -14.59
CA THR A 527 -7.95 -3.55 -14.09
C THR A 527 -6.79 -4.09 -14.93
N PHE A 528 -5.60 -3.50 -14.79
CA PHE A 528 -4.38 -3.89 -15.50
C PHE A 528 -4.04 -5.38 -15.38
N ASN A 529 -4.46 -6.04 -14.30
CA ASN A 529 -4.26 -7.48 -14.03
C ASN A 529 -5.49 -8.32 -14.40
N ASN A 530 -6.37 -7.81 -15.26
CA ASN A 530 -7.58 -8.45 -15.77
C ASN A 530 -8.65 -8.80 -14.72
N ARG A 531 -8.63 -8.16 -13.53
CA ARG A 531 -9.75 -8.29 -12.60
C ARG A 531 -10.94 -7.50 -13.14
N LEU A 532 -12.10 -8.14 -13.07
CA LEU A 532 -13.39 -7.48 -13.38
C LEU A 532 -14.04 -7.08 -12.06
N LEU A 533 -14.32 -5.81 -11.91
CA LEU A 533 -14.91 -5.24 -10.71
C LEU A 533 -16.13 -4.41 -11.10
N TYR A 534 -17.17 -4.42 -10.28
CA TYR A 534 -18.44 -3.78 -10.57
C TYR A 534 -18.91 -2.89 -9.42
N THR A 535 -19.70 -1.86 -9.75
CA THR A 535 -20.47 -1.08 -8.77
C THR A 535 -21.62 -1.89 -8.17
N ASN A 536 -22.28 -1.28 -7.18
CA ASN A 536 -23.68 -1.62 -6.88
C ASN A 536 -24.56 -1.45 -8.15
N GLU A 537 -25.68 -2.18 -8.19
CA GLU A 537 -26.70 -2.02 -9.23
C GLU A 537 -27.67 -0.90 -8.83
N VAL A 538 -28.11 -0.11 -9.80
CA VAL A 538 -29.15 0.90 -9.61
C VAL A 538 -30.28 0.66 -10.61
N THR A 539 -31.50 0.63 -10.12
CA THR A 539 -32.70 0.40 -10.95
C THR A 539 -33.63 1.59 -10.85
N ASN A 540 -34.21 2.03 -11.94
CA ASN A 540 -35.30 2.97 -11.94
C ASN A 540 -36.38 2.55 -12.96
N SER A 541 -37.65 2.77 -12.59
CA SER A 541 -38.76 2.74 -13.51
C SER A 541 -38.75 4.04 -14.30
N ILE A 542 -38.57 3.95 -15.59
CA ILE A 542 -38.64 5.09 -16.50
C ILE A 542 -40.00 5.01 -17.17
N ASP A 543 -40.91 5.86 -16.71
CA ASP A 543 -42.21 6.02 -17.32
C ASP A 543 -42.23 7.34 -18.10
N GLY A 544 -42.59 7.27 -19.37
CA GLY A 544 -42.77 8.44 -20.24
C GLY A 544 -43.94 9.33 -19.82
N THR A 545 -44.66 9.01 -18.78
CA THR A 545 -45.73 9.82 -18.19
C THR A 545 -45.54 9.94 -16.68
N THR A 546 -45.12 11.12 -16.24
CA THR A 546 -45.15 11.69 -14.92
C THR A 546 -45.94 10.94 -13.83
N SER A 547 -45.35 9.92 -13.26
CA SER A 547 -45.63 9.53 -11.86
C SER A 547 -44.45 8.77 -11.34
N VAL A 548 -43.79 9.34 -10.36
CA VAL A 548 -42.86 8.61 -9.50
C VAL A 548 -43.69 7.55 -8.79
N GLY A 549 -43.73 6.34 -9.36
CA GLY A 549 -44.34 5.20 -8.72
C GLY A 549 -43.61 4.96 -7.40
N LYS A 550 -44.33 5.01 -6.30
CA LYS A 550 -43.82 4.52 -5.03
C LYS A 550 -43.58 3.01 -5.21
N ASP A 551 -42.32 2.67 -5.48
CA ASP A 551 -41.95 1.27 -5.58
C ASP A 551 -41.76 0.74 -4.16
N GLU A 552 -42.80 0.05 -3.65
CA GLU A 552 -42.80 -0.56 -2.31
C GLU A 552 -41.77 -1.70 -2.14
N GLN A 553 -40.95 -1.97 -3.14
CA GLN A 553 -39.99 -3.10 -3.12
C GLN A 553 -38.52 -2.72 -3.01
N HIS A 554 -38.16 -1.45 -2.96
CA HIS A 554 -36.76 -1.08 -2.74
C HIS A 554 -36.44 -1.05 -1.23
N GLY A 555 -35.83 -2.11 -0.82
CA GLY A 555 -35.28 -2.44 0.49
C GLY A 555 -35.41 -1.43 1.59
N ALA A 556 -36.39 -1.65 2.46
CA ALA A 556 -36.55 -0.95 3.72
C ALA A 556 -35.26 -0.95 4.60
N LEU A 557 -34.20 -1.64 4.17
CA LEU A 557 -32.95 -1.79 4.91
C LEU A 557 -31.76 -1.71 3.98
N GLN A 558 -30.85 -0.75 4.27
CA GLN A 558 -29.56 -0.56 3.60
C GLN A 558 -28.43 -0.84 4.60
N TYR A 559 -27.30 -1.34 4.15
CA TYR A 559 -26.17 -1.65 5.01
C TYR A 559 -24.84 -1.47 4.27
N GLY A 560 -23.78 -1.32 5.04
CA GLY A 560 -22.43 -1.18 4.51
C GLY A 560 -21.40 -1.00 5.60
N THR A 561 -20.20 -0.64 5.17
CA THR A 561 -19.07 -0.38 6.06
C THR A 561 -18.50 1.01 5.76
N VAL A 562 -18.20 1.77 6.79
CA VAL A 562 -17.51 3.06 6.70
C VAL A 562 -16.15 2.95 7.36
N THR A 563 -15.18 3.68 6.81
CA THR A 563 -13.84 3.80 7.38
C THR A 563 -13.71 5.15 8.08
N THR A 564 -13.03 5.14 9.24
CA THR A 564 -12.61 6.38 9.87
C THR A 564 -11.35 6.86 9.15
N GLY A 565 -11.40 8.03 8.55
CA GLY A 565 -10.22 8.69 8.02
C GLY A 565 -9.73 9.80 8.94
N SER A 566 -8.83 10.64 8.45
CA SER A 566 -8.36 11.85 9.13
C SER A 566 -9.50 12.83 9.49
N SER A 567 -10.62 12.78 8.78
CA SER A 567 -11.84 13.47 9.17
C SER A 567 -12.72 12.55 10.01
N LYS A 568 -12.92 12.88 11.24
CA LYS A 568 -13.70 12.19 12.28
C LYS A 568 -15.20 12.18 12.02
N GLU A 569 -15.61 12.79 10.97
CA GLU A 569 -16.98 12.96 10.53
C GLU A 569 -17.06 12.66 9.04
N GLY A 570 -18.13 12.04 8.65
CA GLY A 570 -18.43 11.73 7.27
C GLY A 570 -19.87 11.97 6.93
N TYR A 571 -20.14 12.09 5.65
CA TYR A 571 -21.48 12.06 5.08
C TYR A 571 -21.69 10.73 4.38
N LEU A 572 -22.83 10.11 4.62
CA LEU A 572 -23.23 8.89 3.94
C LEU A 572 -24.57 9.11 3.26
N TYR A 573 -24.58 8.93 1.96
CA TYR A 573 -25.78 9.07 1.15
C TYR A 573 -26.55 7.75 1.13
N PHE A 574 -27.87 7.85 1.22
CA PHE A 574 -28.72 6.68 1.11
C PHE A 574 -28.78 6.21 -0.36
N ASP A 575 -28.80 4.90 -0.55
CA ASP A 575 -29.02 4.33 -1.88
C ASP A 575 -30.43 4.66 -2.41
N ASN A 576 -31.41 4.73 -1.50
CA ASN A 576 -32.75 5.21 -1.76
C ASN A 576 -33.12 6.29 -0.76
N THR A 577 -33.91 7.27 -1.18
CA THR A 577 -34.44 8.30 -0.29
C THR A 577 -35.56 7.74 0.58
N PHE A 578 -35.79 8.38 1.73
CA PHE A 578 -36.85 8.03 2.67
C PHE A 578 -37.82 9.22 2.82
N ASP A 579 -39.12 8.94 2.87
CA ASP A 579 -40.13 9.98 3.11
C ASP A 579 -40.11 10.45 4.58
N GLU A 580 -39.68 9.57 5.48
CA GLU A 580 -39.52 9.83 6.91
C GLU A 580 -38.06 9.60 7.31
N GLN A 581 -37.64 10.19 8.42
CA GLN A 581 -36.27 10.01 8.92
C GLN A 581 -36.02 8.51 9.23
N PRO A 582 -35.07 7.85 8.54
CA PRO A 582 -34.78 6.45 8.79
C PRO A 582 -34.04 6.26 10.13
N ALA A 583 -34.17 5.09 10.72
CA ALA A 583 -33.31 4.65 11.81
C ALA A 583 -31.92 4.25 11.27
N ILE A 584 -30.87 4.68 11.94
CA ILE A 584 -29.48 4.43 11.53
C ILE A 584 -28.74 3.86 12.72
N VAL A 585 -28.20 2.63 12.57
CA VAL A 585 -27.42 1.99 13.62
C VAL A 585 -26.06 1.59 13.11
N PHE A 586 -25.06 1.74 13.98
CA PHE A 586 -23.71 1.30 13.77
C PHE A 586 -23.41 0.03 14.57
N GLY A 587 -22.51 -0.78 14.03
CA GLY A 587 -21.87 -1.86 14.77
C GLY A 587 -20.69 -1.38 15.58
N SER A 588 -19.91 -2.31 16.09
CA SER A 588 -18.69 -1.98 16.83
C SER A 588 -17.57 -1.55 15.90
N LEU A 589 -16.79 -0.57 16.36
CA LEU A 589 -15.57 -0.14 15.70
C LEU A 589 -14.51 -1.25 15.70
N SER A 590 -13.75 -1.37 14.65
CA SER A 590 -12.63 -2.32 14.56
C SER A 590 -11.54 -2.01 15.59
N ASN A 591 -10.73 -3.02 15.91
CA ASN A 591 -9.74 -2.95 17.00
C ASN A 591 -8.32 -2.76 16.48
N ARG A 592 -8.03 -1.64 15.82
CA ARG A 592 -6.64 -1.30 15.46
C ARG A 592 -5.94 -0.51 16.56
N THR A 593 -6.65 0.34 17.30
CA THR A 593 -6.10 1.08 18.45
C THR A 593 -6.50 0.40 19.75
N SER A 594 -5.53 -0.13 20.50
CA SER A 594 -5.80 -0.94 21.68
C SER A 594 -6.24 -0.15 22.92
N SER A 595 -6.04 1.16 22.98
CA SER A 595 -6.18 1.96 24.21
C SER A 595 -7.37 2.93 24.20
N MET A 596 -8.17 3.00 23.12
CA MET A 596 -9.20 4.01 22.98
C MET A 596 -10.60 3.40 22.94
N MET A 597 -11.53 4.01 23.66
CA MET A 597 -12.92 3.64 23.63
C MET A 597 -13.60 4.27 22.41
N PRO A 598 -14.24 3.48 21.53
CA PRO A 598 -14.93 4.01 20.38
C PRO A 598 -16.26 4.63 20.77
N MET A 599 -16.69 5.62 20.01
CA MET A 599 -18.03 6.18 20.07
C MET A 599 -18.53 6.42 18.66
N GLU A 600 -19.58 5.74 18.28
CA GLU A 600 -20.31 5.96 17.03
C GLU A 600 -21.59 6.74 17.32
N ARG A 601 -21.89 7.73 16.48
CA ARG A 601 -23.13 8.50 16.56
C ARG A 601 -23.59 9.00 15.21
N VAL A 602 -24.90 9.19 15.09
CA VAL A 602 -25.49 9.99 14.02
C VAL A 602 -25.56 11.44 14.50
N SER A 603 -24.92 12.34 13.75
CA SER A 603 -24.91 13.77 14.13
C SER A 603 -26.12 14.48 13.56
N ASN A 604 -26.54 14.19 12.33
CA ASN A 604 -27.71 14.77 11.70
C ASN A 604 -28.16 13.95 10.49
N VAL A 605 -29.43 14.03 10.14
CA VAL A 605 -30.00 13.44 8.94
C VAL A 605 -30.59 14.56 8.08
N TYR A 606 -30.23 14.60 6.81
CA TYR A 606 -30.51 15.71 5.92
C TYR A 606 -31.53 15.35 4.86
N THR A 607 -32.35 16.34 4.52
CA THR A 607 -33.34 16.23 3.44
C THR A 607 -32.85 16.98 2.20
N THR A 608 -33.19 16.45 1.04
CA THR A 608 -33.11 17.14 -0.26
C THR A 608 -34.53 17.29 -0.84
N LYS A 609 -34.69 18.19 -1.82
CA LYS A 609 -35.95 18.28 -2.55
C LYS A 609 -35.90 17.37 -3.77
N THR A 610 -36.95 16.61 -3.98
CA THR A 610 -37.18 15.87 -5.23
C THR A 610 -37.47 16.85 -6.39
N ALA A 611 -37.47 16.38 -7.61
CA ALA A 611 -37.90 17.18 -8.75
C ALA A 611 -39.39 17.66 -8.66
N ALA A 612 -40.21 16.93 -7.90
CA ALA A 612 -41.60 17.31 -7.58
C ALA A 612 -41.70 18.33 -6.42
N GLY A 613 -40.58 18.73 -5.82
CA GLY A 613 -40.54 19.68 -4.73
C GLY A 613 -40.76 19.08 -3.33
N GLU A 614 -40.98 17.77 -3.22
CA GLU A 614 -41.14 17.05 -1.97
C GLU A 614 -39.81 16.93 -1.23
N ARG A 615 -39.83 17.01 0.09
CA ARG A 615 -38.64 16.79 0.89
C ARG A 615 -38.49 15.31 1.22
N VAL A 616 -37.34 14.75 0.89
CA VAL A 616 -36.97 13.37 1.21
C VAL A 616 -35.64 13.31 1.93
N TYR A 617 -35.50 12.39 2.86
CA TYR A 617 -34.23 12.15 3.53
C TYR A 617 -33.27 11.43 2.58
N SER A 618 -32.09 12.02 2.36
CA SER A 618 -31.16 11.60 1.32
C SER A 618 -29.77 11.21 1.81
N PHE A 619 -29.35 11.72 2.96
CA PHE A 619 -28.05 11.42 3.54
C PHE A 619 -28.01 11.80 5.01
N PHE A 620 -27.01 11.26 5.71
CA PHE A 620 -26.75 11.62 7.10
C PHE A 620 -25.29 11.94 7.35
N ARG A 621 -25.07 12.74 8.40
CA ARG A 621 -23.75 12.98 8.94
C ARG A 621 -23.51 12.08 10.13
N TYR A 622 -22.39 11.40 10.13
CA TYR A 622 -21.98 10.55 11.24
C TYR A 622 -20.64 11.00 11.81
N SER A 623 -20.41 10.58 13.03
CA SER A 623 -19.12 10.75 13.68
C SER A 623 -18.71 9.42 14.31
N VAL A 624 -17.46 9.02 14.08
CA VAL A 624 -16.86 7.85 14.68
C VAL A 624 -15.55 8.27 15.31
N TYR A 625 -15.49 8.23 16.64
CA TYR A 625 -14.31 8.66 17.40
C TYR A 625 -13.79 7.54 18.27
N PRO A 626 -12.51 7.21 18.20
CA PRO A 626 -11.81 6.74 19.38
C PRO A 626 -11.47 7.93 20.29
N PHE A 627 -11.65 7.82 21.59
CA PHE A 627 -11.23 8.86 22.52
C PHE A 627 -10.26 8.33 23.58
N ASN A 628 -9.23 9.13 23.88
CA ASN A 628 -8.23 8.77 24.86
C ASN A 628 -8.77 8.95 26.28
N GLN A 629 -8.72 7.89 27.05
CA GLN A 629 -9.25 7.81 28.39
C GLN A 629 -8.26 8.28 29.47
N THR A 630 -6.96 8.31 29.17
CA THR A 630 -5.90 8.48 30.18
C THR A 630 -5.66 9.91 30.61
N LYS A 631 -6.14 10.91 29.89
CA LYS A 631 -5.95 12.34 30.27
C LYS A 631 -7.19 12.94 30.93
N SER A 632 -7.30 12.72 32.22
CA SER A 632 -8.42 13.16 33.06
C SER A 632 -8.56 14.67 33.25
N SER A 633 -7.61 15.52 32.87
CA SER A 633 -7.62 16.97 33.12
C SER A 633 -8.17 17.80 31.96
N SER A 634 -8.22 17.27 30.77
CA SER A 634 -8.88 17.90 29.64
C SER A 634 -9.57 16.81 28.83
N MET A 635 -10.84 16.99 28.52
CA MET A 635 -11.56 16.18 27.56
C MET A 635 -11.03 16.45 26.14
N LYS A 636 -9.72 16.59 25.99
CA LYS A 636 -9.06 16.64 24.70
C LYS A 636 -9.12 15.26 24.12
N THR A 637 -9.84 15.13 23.03
CA THR A 637 -9.68 14.02 22.11
C THR A 637 -8.26 14.13 21.55
N ASP A 638 -7.33 13.42 22.15
CA ASP A 638 -6.10 13.12 21.44
C ASP A 638 -6.51 12.11 20.38
N PHE A 639 -6.64 12.61 19.17
CA PHE A 639 -6.97 11.82 18.04
C PHE A 639 -5.66 11.20 17.56
N TYR A 640 -5.53 9.90 17.72
CA TYR A 640 -4.56 9.19 16.94
C TYR A 640 -5.09 9.10 15.50
N ASN A 641 -4.47 9.85 14.62
CA ASN A 641 -4.74 9.85 13.19
C ASN A 641 -4.11 8.63 12.48
N ASP A 642 -3.39 7.78 13.22
CA ASP A 642 -2.47 6.81 12.64
C ASP A 642 -3.12 5.52 12.15
N PHE A 643 -4.42 5.31 12.40
CA PHE A 643 -5.07 4.06 12.04
C PHE A 643 -6.44 4.29 11.43
N THR A 644 -6.67 3.66 10.29
CA THR A 644 -7.98 3.54 9.69
C THR A 644 -8.73 2.40 10.38
N ASP A 645 -9.74 2.75 11.17
CA ASP A 645 -10.70 1.81 11.73
C ASP A 645 -11.95 1.72 10.84
N TYR A 646 -12.73 0.64 10.97
CA TYR A 646 -13.99 0.47 10.25
C TYR A 646 -15.12 0.24 11.24
N THR A 647 -16.32 0.70 10.87
CA THR A 647 -17.57 0.27 11.50
C THR A 647 -18.59 -0.06 10.42
N SER A 648 -19.43 -1.03 10.69
CA SER A 648 -20.54 -1.36 9.81
C SER A 648 -21.79 -0.62 10.24
N TYR A 649 -22.72 -0.38 9.32
CA TYR A 649 -23.97 0.31 9.59
C TYR A 649 -25.15 -0.36 8.92
N ILE A 650 -26.34 -0.14 9.50
CA ILE A 650 -27.64 -0.43 8.91
C ILE A 650 -28.47 0.87 8.93
N VAL A 651 -29.11 1.18 7.81
CA VAL A 651 -30.14 2.21 7.68
C VAL A 651 -31.45 1.48 7.41
N ALA A 652 -32.46 1.72 8.23
CA ALA A 652 -33.74 1.04 8.12
C ALA A 652 -34.90 2.05 8.09
N LYS A 653 -35.92 1.80 7.25
CA LYS A 653 -37.19 2.52 7.34
C LYS A 653 -37.79 2.30 8.72
N VAL A 654 -38.27 3.36 9.36
CA VAL A 654 -38.96 3.26 10.66
C VAL A 654 -40.26 2.45 10.53
N GLY A 655 -40.52 1.65 11.53
CA GLY A 655 -41.66 0.72 11.57
C GLY A 655 -41.23 -0.75 11.38
N THR A 656 -42.18 -1.60 11.12
CA THR A 656 -41.99 -3.03 10.91
C THR A 656 -41.70 -3.34 9.43
N GLY A 657 -40.90 -4.37 9.17
CA GLY A 657 -40.59 -4.80 7.81
C GLY A 657 -39.94 -6.18 7.76
N LYS A 658 -39.53 -6.60 6.56
CA LYS A 658 -38.83 -7.87 6.36
C LYS A 658 -37.53 -7.67 5.58
N ILE A 659 -36.52 -8.45 5.96
CA ILE A 659 -35.30 -8.62 5.19
C ILE A 659 -35.20 -10.13 4.84
N GLY A 660 -35.41 -10.45 3.56
CA GLY A 660 -35.68 -11.84 3.19
C GLY A 660 -36.92 -12.35 3.89
N ASN A 661 -36.77 -13.42 4.69
CA ASN A 661 -37.85 -13.99 5.51
C ASN A 661 -37.80 -13.56 6.99
N LEU A 662 -36.76 -12.83 7.42
CA LEU A 662 -36.66 -12.35 8.79
C LEU A 662 -37.42 -11.04 8.99
N SER A 663 -38.18 -10.95 10.07
CA SER A 663 -38.88 -9.73 10.48
C SER A 663 -37.90 -8.75 11.13
N TYR A 664 -38.11 -7.45 10.95
CA TYR A 664 -37.43 -6.42 11.72
C TYR A 664 -38.38 -5.32 12.17
N GLU A 665 -38.00 -4.62 13.21
CA GLU A 665 -38.58 -3.34 13.60
C GLU A 665 -37.48 -2.32 13.81
N ALA A 666 -37.67 -1.13 13.28
CA ALA A 666 -36.76 -0.03 13.41
C ALA A 666 -37.44 1.22 13.95
N GLY A 667 -36.78 1.98 14.80
CA GLY A 667 -37.35 3.17 15.37
C GLY A 667 -36.34 4.20 15.84
N ILE A 668 -36.85 5.38 16.15
CA ILE A 668 -36.11 6.48 16.77
C ILE A 668 -36.81 6.82 18.08
N SER A 669 -36.06 6.88 19.18
CA SER A 669 -36.62 7.21 20.50
C SER A 669 -37.14 8.65 20.57
N ASP A 670 -38.04 8.90 21.47
CA ASP A 670 -38.25 10.25 21.98
C ASP A 670 -36.98 10.80 22.66
N ASN A 671 -37.02 12.07 23.02
CA ASN A 671 -35.98 12.68 23.80
C ASN A 671 -35.81 11.99 25.16
N CYS A 672 -34.59 11.52 25.45
CA CYS A 672 -34.25 10.90 26.73
C CYS A 672 -33.03 11.58 27.35
N SER A 673 -32.90 11.53 28.65
CA SER A 673 -31.68 12.00 29.32
C SER A 673 -30.62 10.90 29.31
N ALA A 674 -29.35 11.27 29.17
CA ALA A 674 -28.25 10.34 29.36
C ALA A 674 -28.34 9.67 30.75
N ASP A 675 -27.94 8.40 30.83
CA ASP A 675 -28.06 7.49 31.99
C ASP A 675 -29.49 7.15 32.46
N ASP A 676 -30.50 7.65 31.76
CA ASP A 676 -31.89 7.24 32.08
C ASP A 676 -32.26 6.04 31.16
N THR A 677 -32.92 5.07 31.75
CA THR A 677 -33.39 3.88 31.02
C THR A 677 -34.65 4.19 30.25
N VAL A 678 -34.65 3.87 28.97
CA VAL A 678 -35.79 3.98 28.06
C VAL A 678 -36.31 2.59 27.75
N SER A 679 -37.61 2.37 27.94
CA SER A 679 -38.28 1.15 27.50
C SER A 679 -38.77 1.30 26.06
N VAL A 680 -38.39 0.37 25.20
CA VAL A 680 -38.83 0.26 23.80
C VAL A 680 -39.81 -0.91 23.73
N ALA A 681 -41.07 -0.65 23.44
CA ALA A 681 -42.07 -1.69 23.16
C ALA A 681 -42.11 -1.90 21.64
N PHE A 682 -42.02 -3.16 21.20
CA PHE A 682 -42.15 -3.47 19.79
C PHE A 682 -43.64 -3.43 19.38
N THR A 683 -43.88 -2.92 18.17
CA THR A 683 -45.22 -2.79 17.61
C THR A 683 -45.91 -4.15 17.45
N GLU A 684 -45.13 -5.14 17.00
CA GLU A 684 -45.52 -6.53 16.91
C GLU A 684 -44.52 -7.39 17.69
N ALA A 685 -45.02 -8.42 18.35
CA ALA A 685 -44.13 -9.33 19.09
C ALA A 685 -43.40 -10.24 18.08
N PHE A 686 -42.08 -10.38 18.30
CA PHE A 686 -41.31 -11.40 17.61
C PHE A 686 -41.62 -12.80 18.17
N ASP A 687 -41.29 -13.84 17.41
CA ASP A 687 -41.48 -15.23 17.91
C ASP A 687 -40.55 -15.53 19.08
N GLU A 688 -39.37 -14.95 19.12
CA GLU A 688 -38.43 -14.99 20.23
C GLU A 688 -37.73 -13.62 20.36
N ALA A 689 -36.90 -13.45 21.40
CA ALA A 689 -36.16 -12.23 21.62
C ALA A 689 -35.23 -11.93 20.42
N PRO A 690 -35.40 -10.80 19.69
CA PRO A 690 -34.59 -10.44 18.53
C PRO A 690 -33.16 -10.00 18.92
N VAL A 691 -32.31 -9.75 17.95
CA VAL A 691 -31.06 -8.98 18.12
C VAL A 691 -31.41 -7.52 17.94
N VAL A 692 -31.06 -6.70 18.93
CA VAL A 692 -31.31 -5.26 18.90
C VAL A 692 -29.99 -4.48 18.81
N LEU A 693 -29.89 -3.59 17.85
CA LEU A 693 -28.78 -2.65 17.66
C LEU A 693 -29.28 -1.24 17.95
N ALA A 694 -28.49 -0.42 18.64
CA ALA A 694 -28.83 0.96 18.93
C ALA A 694 -27.64 1.91 18.73
N THR A 695 -27.93 3.15 18.32
CA THR A 695 -26.90 4.19 18.11
C THR A 695 -27.42 5.57 18.55
N PRO A 696 -26.63 6.36 19.30
CA PRO A 696 -27.02 7.71 19.72
C PRO A 696 -27.19 8.65 18.53
N ILE A 697 -28.21 9.50 18.62
CA ILE A 697 -28.41 10.65 17.73
C ILE A 697 -28.06 11.90 18.54
N MET A 698 -27.01 12.57 18.10
CA MET A 698 -26.49 13.75 18.83
C MET A 698 -26.14 14.84 17.83
N ALA A 699 -26.98 15.86 17.74
CA ALA A 699 -26.70 17.08 16.97
C ALA A 699 -25.70 17.99 17.73
N ILE A 700 -24.45 17.55 17.85
CA ILE A 700 -23.41 18.28 18.58
C ILE A 700 -22.33 18.74 17.60
N SER A 701 -21.78 19.93 17.86
CA SER A 701 -20.68 20.47 17.06
C SER A 701 -19.45 19.55 17.15
N THR A 702 -18.57 19.61 16.16
CA THR A 702 -17.32 18.84 16.11
C THR A 702 -16.41 19.05 17.30
N THR A 703 -16.57 20.16 18.01
CA THR A 703 -15.78 20.54 19.17
C THR A 703 -16.37 20.04 20.50
N GLU A 704 -17.62 19.60 20.51
CA GLU A 704 -18.28 19.14 21.72
C GLU A 704 -18.10 17.64 21.95
N ARG A 705 -17.63 17.30 23.11
CA ARG A 705 -17.16 15.99 23.53
C ARG A 705 -18.02 15.47 24.66
N TYR A 706 -19.03 14.72 24.29
CA TYR A 706 -19.93 14.11 25.25
C TYR A 706 -20.00 12.60 24.98
N PRO A 707 -19.03 11.82 25.52
CA PRO A 707 -18.99 10.39 25.25
C PRO A 707 -20.11 9.65 25.98
N VAL A 708 -21.03 9.12 25.18
CA VAL A 708 -22.11 8.23 25.61
C VAL A 708 -22.17 7.02 24.69
N LEU A 709 -22.46 5.85 25.25
CA LEU A 709 -22.63 4.61 24.50
C LEU A 709 -23.98 3.99 24.79
N PRO A 710 -24.65 3.40 23.77
CA PRO A 710 -25.90 2.72 23.98
C PRO A 710 -25.64 1.36 24.63
N ARG A 711 -26.42 1.02 25.62
CA ARG A 711 -26.48 -0.32 26.20
C ARG A 711 -27.91 -0.81 26.04
N VAL A 712 -28.03 -1.93 25.33
CA VAL A 712 -29.29 -2.65 25.13
C VAL A 712 -29.35 -3.79 26.13
N PHE A 713 -30.48 -3.95 26.80
CA PHE A 713 -30.69 -5.01 27.78
C PHE A 713 -32.17 -5.37 27.95
N ASP A 714 -32.44 -6.38 28.73
CA ASP A 714 -33.80 -6.93 28.94
C ASP A 714 -34.56 -7.15 27.64
N VAL A 715 -33.85 -7.68 26.63
CA VAL A 715 -34.43 -7.95 25.31
C VAL A 715 -35.36 -9.16 25.42
N THR A 716 -36.56 -8.94 25.05
CA THR A 716 -37.68 -9.95 25.00
C THR A 716 -38.34 -9.92 23.62
N ALA A 717 -39.23 -10.84 23.36
CA ALA A 717 -40.06 -10.85 22.15
C ALA A 717 -40.91 -9.57 21.97
N LYS A 718 -41.19 -8.85 23.04
CA LYS A 718 -42.15 -7.71 23.07
C LYS A 718 -41.47 -6.35 23.22
N GLY A 719 -40.18 -6.33 23.45
CA GLY A 719 -39.48 -5.06 23.66
C GLY A 719 -38.13 -5.23 24.31
N CYS A 720 -37.44 -4.11 24.50
CA CYS A 720 -36.15 -4.04 25.19
C CYS A 720 -36.03 -2.78 26.03
N LYS A 721 -34.93 -2.70 26.76
CA LYS A 721 -34.50 -1.46 27.42
C LYS A 721 -33.21 -0.93 26.80
N VAL A 722 -33.07 0.38 26.67
CA VAL A 722 -31.88 1.07 26.19
C VAL A 722 -31.50 2.19 27.18
N VAL A 723 -30.22 2.29 27.48
CA VAL A 723 -29.67 3.43 28.22
C VAL A 723 -28.49 4.01 27.45
N LEU A 724 -28.44 5.32 27.30
CA LEU A 724 -27.28 6.03 26.77
C LEU A 724 -26.32 6.36 27.92
N GLN A 725 -25.42 5.43 28.20
CA GLN A 725 -24.55 5.44 29.36
C GLN A 725 -23.38 6.40 29.15
N ARG A 726 -23.17 7.35 30.08
CA ARG A 726 -22.05 8.29 30.05
C ARG A 726 -20.74 7.63 30.52
N GLN A 727 -19.63 8.11 30.00
CA GLN A 727 -18.32 7.75 30.52
C GLN A 727 -18.20 8.16 32.00
N GLN A 728 -17.51 7.35 32.79
CA GLN A 728 -17.34 7.60 34.23
C GLN A 728 -16.72 9.00 34.52
N ALA A 729 -15.76 9.43 33.68
CA ALA A 729 -15.16 10.75 33.82
C ALA A 729 -16.15 11.91 33.72
N LEU A 730 -17.24 11.81 32.92
CA LEU A 730 -18.31 12.82 32.89
C LEU A 730 -19.10 12.84 34.18
N ILE A 731 -19.35 11.66 34.76
CA ILE A 731 -20.08 11.53 36.03
C ILE A 731 -19.23 12.11 37.16
N ASP A 732 -17.95 11.76 37.23
CA ASP A 732 -17.03 12.25 38.28
C ASP A 732 -16.86 13.80 38.20
N LYS A 733 -16.91 14.39 37.02
CA LYS A 733 -16.86 15.84 36.81
C LYS A 733 -18.20 16.55 37.00
N LYS A 734 -19.25 15.81 37.33
CA LYS A 734 -20.62 16.29 37.46
C LYS A 734 -21.17 17.04 36.25
N GLU A 735 -20.71 16.63 35.04
CA GLU A 735 -21.27 17.13 33.78
C GLU A 735 -22.78 16.88 33.73
N LEU A 736 -23.52 17.87 33.20
CA LEU A 736 -24.96 17.76 33.11
C LEU A 736 -25.39 16.60 32.22
N LYS A 737 -26.49 15.95 32.60
CA LYS A 737 -27.16 14.99 31.71
C LYS A 737 -27.74 15.75 30.52
N ARG A 738 -27.39 15.36 29.32
CA ARG A 738 -27.93 15.93 28.08
C ARG A 738 -29.15 15.20 27.62
N THR A 739 -30.05 15.93 26.97
CA THR A 739 -31.20 15.34 26.27
C THR A 739 -30.75 14.86 24.89
N LEU A 740 -30.96 13.59 24.59
CA LEU A 740 -30.49 12.87 23.41
C LEU A 740 -31.64 12.05 22.83
N LYS A 741 -31.39 11.49 21.65
CA LYS A 741 -32.20 10.41 21.03
C LYS A 741 -31.30 9.26 20.65
N PHE A 742 -31.89 8.13 20.35
CA PHE A 742 -31.19 7.02 19.71
C PHE A 742 -32.05 6.39 18.60
N SER A 743 -31.40 5.85 17.59
CA SER A 743 -32.01 4.93 16.66
C SER A 743 -31.84 3.51 17.16
N TYR A 744 -32.82 2.65 16.88
CA TYR A 744 -32.68 1.22 17.09
C TYR A 744 -33.18 0.42 15.88
N VAL A 745 -32.64 -0.78 15.72
CA VAL A 745 -33.11 -1.79 14.77
C VAL A 745 -33.09 -3.14 15.49
N ALA A 746 -34.25 -3.74 15.61
CA ALA A 746 -34.47 -5.11 16.15
C ALA A 746 -34.70 -6.06 14.99
N ILE A 747 -33.94 -7.14 14.90
CA ILE A 747 -34.03 -8.11 13.79
C ILE A 747 -34.19 -9.49 14.35
N GLU A 748 -35.16 -10.21 13.79
CA GLU A 748 -35.45 -11.63 14.09
C GLU A 748 -34.18 -12.48 13.89
N LYS A 749 -33.93 -13.42 14.83
CA LYS A 749 -32.80 -14.34 14.70
C LYS A 749 -33.07 -15.36 13.62
N GLY A 750 -32.04 -15.71 12.89
CA GLY A 750 -32.11 -16.70 11.81
C GLY A 750 -31.10 -16.42 10.70
N GLN A 751 -31.36 -17.09 9.61
CA GLN A 751 -30.55 -16.92 8.40
C GLN A 751 -31.48 -16.74 7.20
N THR A 752 -31.15 -15.78 6.35
CA THR A 752 -31.91 -15.46 5.15
C THR A 752 -30.96 -14.92 4.06
N SER A 753 -31.50 -14.70 2.89
CA SER A 753 -30.80 -13.92 1.85
C SER A 753 -31.61 -12.66 1.52
N ASP A 754 -30.91 -11.56 1.31
CA ASP A 754 -31.56 -10.35 0.80
C ASP A 754 -31.97 -10.52 -0.67
N LYS A 755 -32.66 -9.53 -1.22
CA LYS A 755 -33.11 -9.53 -2.62
C LYS A 755 -31.96 -9.64 -3.64
N ASN A 756 -30.74 -9.30 -3.26
CA ASN A 756 -29.54 -9.41 -4.09
C ASN A 756 -28.82 -10.76 -3.88
N GLY A 757 -29.40 -11.67 -3.12
CA GLY A 757 -28.85 -12.97 -2.80
C GLY A 757 -27.70 -12.93 -1.77
N LYS A 758 -27.48 -11.80 -1.10
CA LYS A 758 -26.49 -11.71 -0.02
C LYS A 758 -27.00 -12.42 1.21
N LEU A 759 -26.20 -13.33 1.76
CA LEU A 759 -26.55 -14.07 2.96
C LEU A 759 -26.51 -13.15 4.18
N ILE A 760 -27.57 -13.20 4.98
CA ILE A 760 -27.71 -12.47 6.24
C ILE A 760 -27.90 -13.49 7.35
N THR A 761 -27.06 -13.40 8.36
CA THR A 761 -27.13 -14.24 9.55
C THR A 761 -27.28 -13.35 10.78
N VAL A 762 -28.32 -13.60 11.57
CA VAL A 762 -28.64 -12.89 12.81
C VAL A 762 -28.67 -13.89 13.95
N LYS A 763 -27.78 -13.73 14.93
CA LYS A 763 -27.68 -14.65 16.07
C LYS A 763 -27.28 -13.91 17.34
N ASP A 764 -27.46 -14.55 18.45
CA ASP A 764 -26.91 -14.17 19.73
C ASP A 764 -26.15 -15.33 20.40
N THR A 765 -25.24 -15.00 21.29
CA THR A 765 -24.51 -15.97 22.08
C THR A 765 -24.08 -15.35 23.41
N THR A 766 -24.03 -16.15 24.47
CA THR A 766 -23.47 -15.70 25.75
C THR A 766 -21.97 -15.87 25.73
N MET A 767 -21.24 -14.81 26.08
CA MET A 767 -19.79 -14.78 26.16
C MET A 767 -19.33 -14.40 27.55
N SER A 768 -18.35 -15.16 28.06
CA SER A 768 -17.70 -14.90 29.33
C SER A 768 -16.35 -14.20 29.10
N PHE A 769 -16.19 -12.98 29.61
CA PHE A 769 -14.96 -12.18 29.51
C PHE A 769 -14.20 -12.27 30.82
N THR A 770 -12.98 -12.76 30.76
CA THR A 770 -12.10 -12.99 31.93
C THR A 770 -10.99 -11.96 32.08
N SER A 771 -10.86 -11.04 31.13
CA SER A 771 -9.90 -9.92 31.16
C SER A 771 -10.33 -8.81 30.21
N LYS A 772 -9.71 -7.63 30.33
CA LYS A 772 -9.90 -6.48 29.42
C LYS A 772 -9.45 -6.75 27.98
N VAL A 773 -8.68 -7.81 27.76
CA VAL A 773 -8.06 -8.11 26.45
C VAL A 773 -8.49 -9.45 25.87
N THR A 774 -9.41 -10.15 26.51
CA THR A 774 -9.89 -11.45 26.02
C THR A 774 -10.57 -11.28 24.68
N LEU A 775 -10.08 -11.98 23.67
CA LEU A 775 -10.70 -12.13 22.38
C LEU A 775 -11.65 -13.33 22.42
N LYS A 776 -12.85 -13.18 21.87
CA LYS A 776 -13.84 -14.24 21.73
C LYS A 776 -14.18 -14.43 20.26
N ASP A 777 -14.19 -15.67 19.82
CA ASP A 777 -14.52 -16.02 18.45
C ASP A 777 -16.04 -15.96 18.23
N VAL A 778 -16.46 -15.40 17.10
CA VAL A 778 -17.83 -15.38 16.58
C VAL A 778 -17.82 -16.10 15.25
N SER A 779 -18.36 -17.31 15.21
CA SER A 779 -18.52 -18.07 13.97
C SER A 779 -19.79 -17.66 13.24
N PHE A 780 -19.68 -17.37 11.96
CA PHE A 780 -20.84 -17.07 11.10
C PHE A 780 -21.59 -18.34 10.69
N GLY A 781 -20.99 -19.52 10.89
CA GLY A 781 -21.54 -20.82 10.53
C GLY A 781 -21.46 -21.16 9.04
N GLU A 782 -21.18 -20.18 8.19
CA GLU A 782 -20.91 -20.36 6.75
C GLU A 782 -19.74 -19.46 6.32
N LYS A 783 -19.14 -19.80 5.20
CA LYS A 783 -18.02 -19.02 4.62
C LYS A 783 -18.54 -17.70 4.04
N LEU A 784 -18.48 -16.63 4.83
CA LEU A 784 -18.82 -15.27 4.43
C LEU A 784 -17.51 -14.48 4.27
N GLU A 785 -17.00 -14.35 3.06
CA GLU A 785 -15.82 -13.54 2.80
C GLU A 785 -16.15 -12.04 2.96
N GLU A 786 -15.33 -11.29 3.72
CA GLU A 786 -15.46 -9.85 3.93
C GLU A 786 -16.87 -9.38 4.39
N ALA A 787 -17.48 -10.05 5.33
CA ALA A 787 -18.83 -9.74 5.81
C ALA A 787 -18.92 -8.33 6.43
N THR A 788 -20.03 -7.62 6.14
CA THR A 788 -20.50 -6.51 6.97
C THR A 788 -20.95 -7.08 8.30
N PHE A 789 -20.32 -6.65 9.39
CA PHE A 789 -20.54 -7.24 10.72
C PHE A 789 -20.91 -6.18 11.74
N LEU A 790 -22.07 -6.34 12.35
CA LEU A 790 -22.54 -5.50 13.44
C LEU A 790 -22.71 -6.34 14.70
N VAL A 791 -22.28 -5.81 15.83
CA VAL A 791 -22.35 -6.53 17.12
C VAL A 791 -22.63 -5.57 18.25
N GLN A 792 -23.50 -6.00 19.18
CA GLN A 792 -23.85 -5.24 20.38
C GLN A 792 -24.22 -6.16 21.53
N MET A 793 -23.92 -5.72 22.75
CA MET A 793 -24.38 -6.41 23.98
C MET A 793 -25.90 -6.29 24.11
N GLN A 794 -26.54 -7.40 24.52
CA GLN A 794 -27.99 -7.53 24.71
C GLN A 794 -28.35 -7.67 26.20
N THR A 795 -27.37 -7.51 27.09
CA THR A 795 -27.50 -7.54 28.56
C THR A 795 -26.68 -6.37 29.16
N LEU A 796 -26.93 -6.07 30.42
CA LEU A 796 -26.25 -5.02 31.18
C LEU A 796 -25.65 -5.64 32.47
N ASN A 797 -24.85 -6.69 32.30
CA ASN A 797 -24.26 -7.40 33.42
C ASN A 797 -22.87 -6.85 33.80
N THR A 798 -22.25 -6.10 32.91
CA THR A 798 -20.98 -5.43 33.21
C THR A 798 -21.19 -4.24 34.14
N PRO A 799 -20.41 -4.14 35.25
CA PRO A 799 -20.55 -3.06 36.23
C PRO A 799 -19.94 -1.72 35.78
N ALA A 800 -19.40 -1.67 34.58
CA ALA A 800 -18.76 -0.50 34.00
C ALA A 800 -19.25 -0.25 32.57
N LEU A 801 -19.12 0.98 32.11
CA LEU A 801 -19.30 1.28 30.71
C LEU A 801 -18.30 0.43 29.87
N ALA A 802 -18.82 -0.32 28.95
CA ALA A 802 -18.04 -1.20 28.11
C ALA A 802 -18.66 -1.29 26.71
N VAL A 803 -17.83 -1.57 25.73
CA VAL A 803 -18.21 -1.75 24.34
C VAL A 803 -17.45 -2.93 23.74
N LEU A 804 -18.01 -3.51 22.71
CA LEU A 804 -17.34 -4.54 21.93
C LEU A 804 -16.51 -3.89 20.82
N ARG A 805 -15.36 -4.49 20.54
CA ARG A 805 -14.51 -4.15 19.39
C ARG A 805 -14.32 -5.38 18.53
N THR A 806 -14.25 -5.21 17.24
CA THR A 806 -14.04 -6.29 16.27
C THR A 806 -12.63 -6.25 15.69
N ARG A 807 -12.09 -7.37 15.27
CA ARG A 807 -10.82 -7.39 14.51
C ARG A 807 -11.12 -7.42 13.01
N PRO A 808 -10.70 -6.39 12.25
CA PRO A 808 -11.07 -6.29 10.85
C PRO A 808 -10.29 -7.23 9.92
N VAL A 809 -9.14 -7.77 10.34
CA VAL A 809 -8.18 -8.42 9.42
C VAL A 809 -8.02 -9.92 9.68
N SER A 810 -8.46 -10.42 10.79
CA SER A 810 -8.51 -11.85 11.01
C SER A 810 -9.95 -12.32 11.04
N LEU A 811 -10.54 -12.40 9.86
CA LEU A 811 -11.55 -13.39 9.66
C LEU A 811 -10.91 -14.71 10.12
N TYR A 812 -11.40 -15.25 11.20
CA TYR A 812 -11.08 -16.58 11.64
C TYR A 812 -11.53 -17.53 10.52
N GLN A 813 -10.58 -18.24 9.94
CA GLN A 813 -10.84 -19.27 8.93
C GLN A 813 -10.37 -20.59 9.51
N ASP A 814 -11.28 -21.50 9.79
CA ASP A 814 -10.99 -22.93 9.80
C ASP A 814 -11.53 -23.57 8.51
N ALA A 815 -11.33 -24.89 8.37
CA ALA A 815 -11.65 -25.59 7.12
C ALA A 815 -13.12 -25.46 6.69
N ASP A 816 -14.04 -25.19 7.62
CA ASP A 816 -15.49 -25.29 7.40
C ASP A 816 -16.28 -24.02 7.80
N SER A 817 -15.65 -23.05 8.48
CA SER A 817 -16.36 -21.85 8.94
C SER A 817 -15.51 -20.58 8.88
N VAL A 818 -16.19 -19.46 8.70
CA VAL A 818 -15.59 -18.11 8.76
C VAL A 818 -16.28 -17.34 9.86
N GLY A 819 -15.51 -16.58 10.59
CA GLY A 819 -15.98 -15.75 11.68
C GLY A 819 -15.12 -14.53 11.90
N THR A 820 -15.37 -13.83 12.98
CA THR A 820 -14.56 -12.72 13.46
C THR A 820 -14.27 -12.90 14.94
N ARG A 821 -13.42 -12.03 15.48
CA ARG A 821 -13.13 -11.97 16.90
C ARG A 821 -13.65 -10.68 17.48
N VAL A 822 -14.32 -10.78 18.63
CA VAL A 822 -14.75 -9.63 19.41
C VAL A 822 -13.95 -9.53 20.70
N ARG A 823 -13.74 -8.33 21.14
CA ARG A 823 -13.04 -8.00 22.38
C ARG A 823 -13.88 -7.02 23.18
N LEU A 824 -13.94 -7.22 24.48
CA LEU A 824 -14.52 -6.25 25.41
C LEU A 824 -13.53 -5.10 25.67
N GLN A 825 -13.98 -3.88 25.46
CA GLN A 825 -13.26 -2.68 25.88
C GLN A 825 -14.01 -1.99 26.99
N ILE A 826 -13.34 -1.76 28.11
CA ILE A 826 -13.91 -1.17 29.32
C ILE A 826 -13.45 0.27 29.41
N ASP A 827 -14.31 1.15 29.88
CA ASP A 827 -13.95 2.52 30.23
C ASP A 827 -12.83 2.54 31.27
N ASP A 828 -11.64 3.05 30.89
CA ASP A 828 -10.48 3.12 31.77
C ASP A 828 -10.65 4.08 32.96
N THR A 829 -11.61 5.01 32.87
CA THR A 829 -11.97 5.90 33.98
C THR A 829 -12.90 5.23 34.99
N SER A 830 -13.41 4.03 34.67
CA SER A 830 -14.27 3.27 35.57
C SER A 830 -13.52 2.79 36.81
N LYS A 831 -14.21 2.87 37.96
CA LYS A 831 -13.75 2.36 39.24
C LYS A 831 -14.06 0.87 39.45
N ALA A 832 -14.76 0.24 38.50
CA ALA A 832 -15.10 -1.17 38.57
C ALA A 832 -13.85 -2.04 38.43
N LYS A 833 -13.79 -3.13 39.19
CA LYS A 833 -12.73 -4.14 39.06
C LYS A 833 -12.87 -4.83 37.70
N ALA A 834 -11.76 -4.97 36.98
CA ALA A 834 -11.73 -5.71 35.72
C ALA A 834 -12.18 -7.16 35.94
N PRO A 835 -12.77 -7.82 34.94
CA PRO A 835 -13.12 -9.24 35.03
C PRO A 835 -11.85 -10.09 35.16
N THR A 836 -12.00 -11.23 35.87
CA THR A 836 -10.95 -12.22 36.07
C THR A 836 -11.50 -13.63 35.81
N ASN A 837 -10.63 -14.63 35.77
CA ASN A 837 -11.05 -16.02 35.61
C ASN A 837 -12.04 -16.47 36.72
N ASN A 838 -11.87 -15.95 37.97
CA ASN A 838 -12.71 -16.28 39.11
C ASN A 838 -13.95 -15.37 39.22
N ALA A 839 -14.00 -14.28 38.48
CA ALA A 839 -15.12 -13.36 38.47
C ALA A 839 -15.27 -12.82 37.02
N PRO A 840 -15.69 -13.65 36.09
CA PRO A 840 -15.88 -13.25 34.69
C PRO A 840 -17.10 -12.33 34.58
N TRP A 841 -17.11 -11.53 33.52
CA TRP A 841 -18.31 -10.80 33.13
C TRP A 841 -18.98 -11.54 31.99
N GLU A 842 -20.22 -11.90 32.18
CA GLU A 842 -21.02 -12.63 31.18
C GLU A 842 -22.01 -11.69 30.52
N GLU A 843 -21.94 -11.59 29.22
CA GLU A 843 -22.86 -10.78 28.40
C GLU A 843 -23.45 -11.63 27.29
N ARG A 844 -24.72 -11.45 27.02
CA ARG A 844 -25.33 -11.93 25.79
C ARG A 844 -24.99 -10.95 24.68
N ILE A 845 -24.40 -11.45 23.62
CA ILE A 845 -23.90 -10.69 22.49
C ILE A 845 -24.78 -11.01 21.29
N GLY A 846 -25.47 -10.01 20.75
CA GLY A 846 -26.22 -10.10 19.51
C GLY A 846 -25.40 -9.59 18.33
N TRP A 847 -25.51 -10.24 17.20
CA TRP A 847 -24.76 -9.85 16.02
C TRP A 847 -25.50 -10.14 14.71
N VAL A 848 -25.15 -9.34 13.70
CA VAL A 848 -25.61 -9.44 12.32
C VAL A 848 -24.41 -9.53 11.42
N ALA A 849 -24.34 -10.57 10.60
CA ALA A 849 -23.31 -10.72 9.57
C ALA A 849 -23.96 -10.78 8.19
N ILE A 850 -23.48 -9.94 7.25
CA ILE A 850 -24.05 -9.86 5.90
C ILE A 850 -22.89 -10.10 4.92
N SER A 851 -23.04 -11.08 4.02
CA SER A 851 -21.99 -11.37 3.04
C SER A 851 -21.80 -10.22 2.07
N LYS A 852 -20.56 -9.98 1.66
CA LYS A 852 -20.25 -8.98 0.63
C LYS A 852 -20.75 -9.44 -0.74
N ASP A 853 -20.58 -10.73 -1.02
CA ASP A 853 -20.97 -11.32 -2.31
C ASP A 853 -22.31 -12.05 -2.22
N SER A 854 -23.01 -12.07 -3.34
CA SER A 854 -24.26 -12.80 -3.47
C SER A 854 -24.01 -14.32 -3.41
N LYS A 855 -24.84 -15.03 -2.65
CA LYS A 855 -24.81 -16.51 -2.61
C LYS A 855 -25.07 -17.13 -4.00
N PHE A 856 -25.76 -16.43 -4.88
CA PHE A 856 -26.01 -16.88 -6.25
C PHE A 856 -24.74 -16.86 -7.14
N ALA A 857 -23.77 -16.02 -6.86
CA ALA A 857 -22.47 -16.04 -7.56
C ALA A 857 -21.67 -17.31 -7.26
N THR A 858 -21.89 -17.93 -6.10
CA THR A 858 -21.31 -19.23 -5.71
C THR A 858 -22.21 -20.42 -6.02
N ALA A 859 -23.53 -20.22 -6.18
CA ALA A 859 -24.49 -21.28 -6.49
C ALA A 859 -24.37 -21.86 -7.91
N ILE A 860 -23.64 -21.22 -8.82
CA ILE A 860 -23.24 -21.84 -10.09
C ILE A 860 -22.26 -23.02 -9.85
N LYS A 861 -21.66 -23.13 -8.66
CA LYS A 861 -20.90 -24.32 -8.24
C LYS A 861 -21.75 -25.46 -7.67
N GLY A 862 -23.02 -25.25 -7.39
CA GLY A 862 -23.89 -26.16 -6.66
C GLY A 862 -25.23 -26.49 -7.33
N VAL A 863 -25.41 -26.24 -8.62
CA VAL A 863 -26.46 -26.94 -9.37
C VAL A 863 -26.01 -28.39 -9.48
N THR A 864 -26.32 -29.16 -8.46
CA THR A 864 -26.53 -30.58 -8.64
C THR A 864 -27.80 -30.69 -9.48
N ASP A 865 -27.60 -30.66 -10.78
CA ASP A 865 -28.55 -31.21 -11.70
C ASP A 865 -28.86 -32.64 -11.24
N ASN A 866 -30.11 -32.87 -10.86
CA ASN A 866 -30.68 -34.20 -10.88
C ASN A 866 -30.80 -34.68 -12.35
N LYS A 867 -29.79 -34.51 -13.15
CA LYS A 867 -29.60 -35.13 -14.44
C LYS A 867 -28.50 -36.16 -14.32
N ALA A 868 -28.80 -37.32 -14.86
CA ALA A 868 -27.93 -38.46 -14.97
C ALA A 868 -26.45 -38.04 -15.16
N TYR A 869 -25.58 -38.59 -14.33
CA TYR A 869 -24.15 -38.38 -14.38
C TYR A 869 -23.67 -38.45 -15.80
N ASP A 870 -23.15 -37.32 -16.34
CA ASP A 870 -22.44 -37.33 -17.61
C ASP A 870 -21.13 -38.09 -17.37
N THR A 871 -21.09 -39.33 -17.77
CA THR A 871 -19.94 -40.23 -17.65
C THR A 871 -18.80 -39.88 -18.62
N ARG A 872 -18.98 -38.80 -19.40
CA ARG A 872 -17.97 -38.43 -20.40
C ARG A 872 -16.74 -37.80 -19.71
N ARG A 873 -15.62 -38.32 -20.10
CA ARG A 873 -14.32 -37.80 -19.72
C ARG A 873 -14.03 -36.53 -20.53
N VAL A 874 -13.84 -35.38 -19.84
CA VAL A 874 -13.50 -34.12 -20.49
C VAL A 874 -12.12 -33.67 -20.03
N VAL A 875 -11.26 -33.32 -20.99
CA VAL A 875 -9.89 -32.88 -20.72
C VAL A 875 -9.72 -31.40 -21.05
N TYR A 876 -9.11 -30.70 -20.13
CA TYR A 876 -8.80 -29.29 -20.25
C TYR A 876 -7.28 -29.08 -20.19
N THR A 877 -6.79 -28.05 -20.86
CA THR A 877 -5.43 -27.54 -20.62
C THR A 877 -5.33 -27.00 -19.17
N ILE A 878 -4.11 -26.79 -18.69
CA ILE A 878 -3.88 -26.21 -17.35
C ILE A 878 -4.49 -24.81 -17.19
N ASN A 879 -4.74 -24.11 -18.30
CA ASN A 879 -5.37 -22.79 -18.33
C ASN A 879 -6.90 -22.87 -18.45
N GLY A 880 -7.48 -24.05 -18.29
CA GLY A 880 -8.95 -24.24 -18.27
C GLY A 880 -9.63 -24.30 -19.64
N VAL A 881 -8.87 -24.34 -20.73
CA VAL A 881 -9.43 -24.47 -22.09
C VAL A 881 -9.76 -25.94 -22.38
N MET A 882 -10.98 -26.24 -22.77
CA MET A 882 -11.41 -27.59 -23.16
C MET A 882 -10.69 -28.02 -24.45
N THR A 883 -10.03 -29.18 -24.42
CA THR A 883 -9.17 -29.64 -25.54
C THR A 883 -9.96 -30.26 -26.68
N GLY A 884 -11.19 -30.72 -26.43
CA GLY A 884 -11.98 -31.47 -27.42
C GLY A 884 -11.41 -32.83 -27.80
N LYS A 885 -10.30 -33.25 -27.17
CA LYS A 885 -9.59 -34.49 -27.45
C LYS A 885 -9.42 -35.33 -26.19
N ASP A 886 -9.33 -36.65 -26.32
CA ASP A 886 -8.99 -37.51 -25.20
C ASP A 886 -7.53 -37.27 -24.77
N LEU A 887 -7.26 -37.48 -23.48
CA LEU A 887 -5.91 -37.28 -22.90
C LEU A 887 -4.84 -38.01 -23.69
N ASN A 888 -5.16 -39.19 -24.22
CA ASN A 888 -4.21 -40.01 -25.00
C ASN A 888 -3.81 -39.39 -26.35
N GLN A 889 -4.59 -38.47 -26.86
CA GLN A 889 -4.37 -37.77 -28.15
C GLN A 889 -3.65 -36.41 -27.99
N LEU A 890 -3.32 -36.04 -26.77
CA LEU A 890 -2.67 -34.76 -26.47
C LEU A 890 -1.15 -34.92 -26.32
N PRO A 891 -0.36 -33.91 -26.57
CA PRO A 891 1.10 -33.94 -26.31
C PRO A 891 1.43 -34.24 -24.84
N ALA A 892 2.68 -34.58 -24.55
CA ALA A 892 3.15 -34.61 -23.16
C ALA A 892 2.95 -33.28 -22.47
N GLY A 893 2.43 -33.29 -21.24
CA GLY A 893 2.08 -32.07 -20.54
C GLY A 893 1.16 -32.26 -19.32
N ILE A 894 0.75 -31.18 -18.70
CA ILE A 894 -0.17 -31.20 -17.53
C ILE A 894 -1.57 -30.83 -17.99
N TYR A 895 -2.54 -31.65 -17.64
CA TYR A 895 -3.94 -31.49 -18.00
C TYR A 895 -4.85 -31.60 -16.79
N ILE A 896 -6.04 -31.02 -16.87
CA ILE A 896 -7.13 -31.18 -15.90
C ILE A 896 -8.14 -32.12 -16.54
N VAL A 897 -8.38 -33.25 -15.93
CA VAL A 897 -9.35 -34.25 -16.39
C VAL A 897 -10.55 -34.25 -15.46
N LYS A 898 -11.73 -34.04 -16.02
CA LYS A 898 -13.02 -34.16 -15.32
C LYS A 898 -13.72 -35.42 -15.83
N GLU A 899 -14.03 -36.32 -14.91
CA GLU A 899 -14.64 -37.61 -15.21
C GLU A 899 -15.51 -38.04 -14.02
N ASN A 900 -16.75 -38.43 -14.24
CA ASN A 900 -17.70 -38.87 -13.20
C ASN A 900 -17.84 -37.85 -12.05
N GLY A 901 -17.86 -36.58 -12.36
CA GLY A 901 -17.98 -35.49 -11.35
C GLY A 901 -16.68 -35.18 -10.58
N VAL A 902 -15.62 -35.96 -10.79
CA VAL A 902 -14.33 -35.76 -10.13
C VAL A 902 -13.38 -35.02 -11.08
N THR A 903 -12.72 -33.98 -10.55
CA THR A 903 -11.70 -33.24 -11.28
C THR A 903 -10.33 -33.53 -10.71
N ARG A 904 -9.39 -33.93 -11.56
CA ARG A 904 -8.01 -34.25 -11.16
C ARG A 904 -6.98 -33.67 -12.14
N LYS A 905 -5.84 -33.31 -11.61
CA LYS A 905 -4.66 -32.90 -12.40
C LYS A 905 -3.90 -34.15 -12.83
N VAL A 906 -3.66 -34.30 -14.13
CA VAL A 906 -2.99 -35.45 -14.70
C VAL A 906 -1.76 -34.97 -15.47
N MET A 907 -0.61 -35.60 -15.22
CA MET A 907 0.59 -35.40 -16.02
C MET A 907 0.65 -36.49 -17.05
N LYS A 908 0.61 -36.15 -18.34
CA LYS A 908 0.89 -37.03 -19.44
C LYS A 908 2.39 -36.97 -19.74
N LYS A 909 3.05 -38.10 -19.65
CA LYS A 909 4.47 -38.28 -20.00
C LYS A 909 4.66 -38.39 -21.51
#